data_ef4a9953a54c8bf93b92b0150ef7aaaa
#
_entry.id   ef4a9953a54c8bf93b92b0150ef7aaaa
#
_cell.length_a   1.000
_cell.length_b   1.000
_cell.length_c   1.000
_cell.angle_alpha   90.00
_cell.angle_beta   90.00
_cell.angle_gamma   90.00
#
_symmetry.space_group_name_H-M   'P 1'
#
loop_
_entity.id
_entity.type
_entity.pdbx_description
1 polymer ?
#
loop_
_entity_poly.entity_id
_entity_poly.type
_entity_poly.pdbx_seq_one_letter_code
_entity_poly.pdbx_strand_id
1 'polypeptide(L)'
;MTATTHADASTPSLPTGTVTFLFTDIEGSTRLWESEQAAMQAALPRHDALVRQCIAHHGGYVFKTGGDAFCAAFHTAPDALAAALESQRAIHAERWPEAAKLRVRMALHTGAAELRDGDYFGAPLNRAARLLAAGHGGQTLLSESTHDLCRDHLPPLASAKALGEHGLKDLARREAVFQLCHPDLPQSFPPLKTTLAPLDREMPSIAVLPFINMSRDEENEYFADGLSEELLNVLAKIRGLRVASRTSAFFFKGKDIDIPTVAQKLNVATVLEGSVRKSGKRVRITAQLIQVATDSHLWSDTYDRELDDIFAVQDDIAQSVVKELRAALLGEGLGAVADAKAKAEVQAAATGRADNPESYRLYLQGRYFNDRITAADNARAVDYFRQALAIDPGFALAWAGLSNAYRTQAGYGWSPVKEGFERAREAAKRALALAPDLAEGHVCLGFVLELHDWNWKAAHDEYQRAFALAPGNADVLRAVAGMTRIFAGPDEGVDLLRRAVALDPLSSSAQRMLGLRCFLAGRFDEAWAALAASLDLNPKSGLVYCFMCATRLAQGRAAEALQLAELEALPEFRLVGIALAQHTLGRKEASDAALAQLIERHGNECAYQIAETYAWRGEPDRVFEWLDRAYAQRDPGLGLTSSDPFFRPVHDDPRWLPFLKKMGFPTR
;
A
#
# COMPACT_ATOMS: atom_id res chain seq x y z
N MET A 1 -5.06 82.66 -3.00
CA MET A 1 -5.50 81.54 -3.82
C MET A 1 -4.51 80.41 -3.68
N THR A 2 -4.76 79.51 -2.74
CA THR A 2 -3.89 78.36 -2.47
C THR A 2 -4.63 77.12 -3.05
N ALA A 3 -4.05 76.58 -4.09
CA ALA A 3 -4.54 75.34 -4.71
C ALA A 3 -4.14 74.13 -3.81
N THR A 4 -5.16 73.48 -3.29
CA THR A 4 -5.02 72.20 -2.57
C THR A 4 -4.90 71.10 -3.61
N THR A 5 -3.72 70.53 -3.74
CA THR A 5 -3.49 69.31 -4.52
C THR A 5 -4.13 68.11 -3.78
N HIS A 6 -5.18 67.54 -4.34
CA HIS A 6 -5.67 66.23 -3.95
C HIS A 6 -4.58 65.21 -4.26
N ALA A 7 -4.09 64.52 -3.22
CA ALA A 7 -3.26 63.34 -3.38
C ALA A 7 -4.16 62.23 -4.01
N ASP A 8 -3.80 61.82 -5.21
CA ASP A 8 -4.33 60.65 -5.89
C ASP A 8 -4.03 59.41 -5.00
N ALA A 9 -5.06 58.76 -4.54
CA ALA A 9 -4.94 57.48 -3.89
C ALA A 9 -4.44 56.47 -4.97
N SER A 10 -3.14 56.22 -4.96
CA SER A 10 -2.50 55.24 -5.86
C SER A 10 -3.19 53.91 -5.72
N THR A 11 -3.85 53.46 -6.77
CA THR A 11 -4.34 52.08 -6.91
C THR A 11 -3.16 51.14 -6.60
N PRO A 12 -3.26 50.18 -5.67
CA PRO A 12 -2.15 49.31 -5.36
C PRO A 12 -1.71 48.56 -6.63
N SER A 13 -0.41 48.64 -6.95
CA SER A 13 0.15 47.94 -8.12
C SER A 13 0.00 46.44 -7.93
N LEU A 14 -0.54 45.76 -8.95
CA LEU A 14 -0.67 44.30 -8.91
C LEU A 14 0.73 43.63 -8.78
N PRO A 15 0.87 42.55 -8.01
CA PRO A 15 2.12 41.80 -7.91
C PRO A 15 2.63 41.33 -9.29
N THR A 16 3.89 41.60 -9.60
CA THR A 16 4.54 41.22 -10.88
C THR A 16 5.89 40.58 -10.66
N GLY A 17 6.38 39.81 -11.61
CA GLY A 17 7.65 39.11 -11.52
C GLY A 17 7.54 37.81 -10.71
N THR A 18 8.26 37.69 -9.61
CA THR A 18 8.13 36.56 -8.67
C THR A 18 6.99 36.86 -7.71
N VAL A 19 5.92 36.08 -7.80
CA VAL A 19 4.66 36.28 -7.08
C VAL A 19 4.39 35.08 -6.19
N THR A 20 3.88 35.33 -4.97
CA THR A 20 3.40 34.26 -4.11
C THR A 20 1.90 34.13 -4.24
N PHE A 21 1.45 32.93 -4.55
CA PHE A 21 0.04 32.60 -4.71
C PHE A 21 -0.49 31.87 -3.47
N LEU A 22 -1.64 32.31 -2.98
CA LEU A 22 -2.45 31.61 -1.98
C LEU A 22 -3.71 31.09 -2.64
N PHE A 23 -3.89 29.77 -2.65
CA PHE A 23 -5.11 29.12 -3.10
C PHE A 23 -5.83 28.51 -1.90
N THR A 24 -7.16 28.65 -1.87
CA THR A 24 -8.01 28.09 -0.81
C THR A 24 -9.21 27.38 -1.38
N ASP A 25 -9.76 26.42 -0.63
CA ASP A 25 -10.94 25.65 -1.04
C ASP A 25 -11.58 24.97 0.19
N ILE A 26 -12.90 24.90 0.26
CA ILE A 26 -13.62 24.21 1.34
C ILE A 26 -13.62 22.71 1.08
N GLU A 27 -13.07 21.92 1.98
CA GLU A 27 -13.05 20.46 1.85
C GLU A 27 -14.47 19.88 1.86
N GLY A 28 -14.84 19.17 0.78
CA GLY A 28 -16.13 18.50 0.66
C GLY A 28 -17.32 19.44 0.43
N SER A 29 -17.08 20.65 -0.10
CA SER A 29 -18.13 21.65 -0.37
C SER A 29 -19.27 21.10 -1.23
N THR A 30 -18.99 20.35 -2.28
CA THR A 30 -20.02 19.73 -3.14
C THR A 30 -20.99 18.86 -2.33
N ARG A 31 -20.46 18.00 -1.45
CA ARG A 31 -21.28 17.14 -0.59
C ARG A 31 -22.11 17.95 0.40
N LEU A 32 -21.54 19.02 0.98
CA LEU A 32 -22.26 19.91 1.88
C LEU A 32 -23.41 20.63 1.16
N TRP A 33 -23.21 21.03 -0.08
CA TRP A 33 -24.27 21.61 -0.91
C TRP A 33 -25.40 20.62 -1.22
N GLU A 34 -25.07 19.35 -1.41
CA GLU A 34 -26.07 18.31 -1.69
C GLU A 34 -26.85 17.87 -0.44
N SER A 35 -26.16 17.74 0.71
CA SER A 35 -26.79 17.22 1.93
C SER A 35 -27.34 18.29 2.88
N GLU A 36 -26.73 19.50 2.92
CA GLU A 36 -26.97 20.54 3.92
C GLU A 36 -27.09 21.95 3.28
N GLN A 37 -27.86 22.07 2.21
CA GLN A 37 -27.94 23.27 1.38
C GLN A 37 -28.21 24.55 2.17
N ALA A 38 -29.16 24.52 3.12
CA ALA A 38 -29.55 25.71 3.90
C ALA A 38 -28.41 26.16 4.84
N ALA A 39 -27.72 25.22 5.47
CA ALA A 39 -26.58 25.51 6.32
C ALA A 39 -25.41 26.06 5.53
N MET A 40 -25.16 25.51 4.33
CA MET A 40 -24.11 25.99 3.43
C MET A 40 -24.40 27.38 2.87
N GLN A 41 -25.68 27.71 2.52
CA GLN A 41 -26.08 29.04 2.13
C GLN A 41 -25.85 30.11 3.21
N ALA A 42 -25.98 29.74 4.48
CA ALA A 42 -25.70 30.65 5.60
C ALA A 42 -24.19 30.78 5.88
N ALA A 43 -23.41 29.68 5.73
CA ALA A 43 -22.00 29.64 6.08
C ALA A 43 -21.09 30.27 5.01
N LEU A 44 -21.38 30.09 3.72
CA LEU A 44 -20.49 30.52 2.63
C LEU A 44 -20.24 32.05 2.60
N PRO A 45 -21.25 32.94 2.74
CA PRO A 45 -21.02 34.39 2.75
C PRO A 45 -20.09 34.82 3.92
N ARG A 46 -20.18 34.13 5.06
CA ARG A 46 -19.33 34.41 6.22
C ARG A 46 -17.89 33.96 5.98
N HIS A 47 -17.72 32.77 5.40
CA HIS A 47 -16.42 32.27 4.93
C HIS A 47 -15.76 33.26 3.99
N ASP A 48 -16.49 33.71 2.96
CA ASP A 48 -15.97 34.62 1.95
C ASP A 48 -15.54 35.97 2.55
N ALA A 49 -16.32 36.48 3.50
CA ALA A 49 -15.97 37.71 4.20
C ALA A 49 -14.69 37.59 5.00
N LEU A 50 -14.52 36.48 5.76
CA LEU A 50 -13.32 36.22 6.57
C LEU A 50 -12.08 36.10 5.68
N VAL A 51 -12.13 35.25 4.64
CA VAL A 51 -10.97 35.03 3.77
C VAL A 51 -10.58 36.30 3.03
N ARG A 52 -11.55 37.07 2.47
CA ARG A 52 -11.26 38.34 1.80
C ARG A 52 -10.65 39.35 2.74
N GLN A 53 -11.16 39.47 3.96
CA GLN A 53 -10.65 40.41 4.95
C GLN A 53 -9.19 40.11 5.30
N CYS A 54 -8.85 38.83 5.55
CA CYS A 54 -7.47 38.43 5.88
C CYS A 54 -6.51 38.64 4.70
N ILE A 55 -6.92 38.31 3.47
CA ILE A 55 -6.13 38.54 2.27
C ILE A 55 -5.86 40.05 2.10
N ALA A 56 -6.89 40.91 2.21
CA ALA A 56 -6.74 42.35 2.07
C ALA A 56 -5.90 42.98 3.18
N HIS A 57 -6.02 42.49 4.43
CA HIS A 57 -5.23 42.96 5.58
C HIS A 57 -3.71 42.80 5.36
N HIS A 58 -3.30 41.74 4.67
CA HIS A 58 -1.91 41.46 4.33
C HIS A 58 -1.53 41.89 2.90
N GLY A 59 -2.28 42.83 2.29
CA GLY A 59 -1.94 43.41 0.99
C GLY A 59 -2.06 42.44 -0.19
N GLY A 60 -2.83 41.37 -0.04
CA GLY A 60 -3.08 40.41 -1.12
C GLY A 60 -4.14 40.86 -2.10
N TYR A 61 -4.00 40.47 -3.34
CA TYR A 61 -4.96 40.71 -4.42
C TYR A 61 -5.68 39.41 -4.81
N VAL A 62 -7.02 39.37 -4.62
CA VAL A 62 -7.85 38.25 -5.10
C VAL A 62 -8.12 38.45 -6.58
N PHE A 63 -7.45 37.64 -7.42
CA PHE A 63 -7.59 37.74 -8.88
C PHE A 63 -8.64 36.79 -9.46
N LYS A 64 -8.99 35.72 -8.69
CA LYS A 64 -10.00 34.77 -9.15
C LYS A 64 -10.75 34.14 -7.98
N THR A 65 -12.06 33.91 -8.19
CA THR A 65 -12.88 33.09 -7.30
C THR A 65 -13.67 32.08 -8.12
N GLY A 66 -13.88 30.89 -7.61
CA GLY A 66 -14.65 29.83 -8.25
C GLY A 66 -15.44 29.04 -7.23
N GLY A 67 -16.74 29.33 -7.10
CA GLY A 67 -17.54 28.77 -6.01
C GLY A 67 -17.03 29.24 -4.65
N ASP A 68 -16.51 28.33 -3.84
CA ASP A 68 -15.93 28.56 -2.51
C ASP A 68 -14.40 28.74 -2.53
N ALA A 69 -13.77 28.65 -3.70
CA ALA A 69 -12.34 28.76 -3.88
C ALA A 69 -11.87 30.20 -4.08
N PHE A 70 -10.75 30.55 -3.44
CA PHE A 70 -10.06 31.83 -3.64
C PHE A 70 -8.68 31.60 -4.23
N CYS A 71 -8.32 32.43 -5.21
CA CYS A 71 -6.97 32.55 -5.75
C CYS A 71 -6.49 33.99 -5.52
N ALA A 72 -5.47 34.14 -4.68
CA ALA A 72 -4.89 35.42 -4.34
C ALA A 72 -3.39 35.48 -4.64
N ALA A 73 -2.91 36.68 -4.98
CA ALA A 73 -1.52 36.96 -5.30
C ALA A 73 -0.95 37.99 -4.31
N PHE A 74 0.31 37.81 -3.91
CA PHE A 74 1.02 38.65 -2.96
C PHE A 74 2.40 39.04 -3.50
N HIS A 75 2.86 40.23 -3.13
CA HIS A 75 4.20 40.71 -3.45
C HIS A 75 5.30 39.92 -2.72
N THR A 76 5.02 39.45 -1.51
CA THR A 76 5.98 38.68 -0.69
C THR A 76 5.41 37.37 -0.16
N ALA A 77 6.26 36.40 0.05
CA ALA A 77 5.88 35.13 0.64
C ALA A 77 5.49 35.24 2.13
N PRO A 78 6.15 36.08 2.97
CA PRO A 78 5.73 36.31 4.34
C PRO A 78 4.32 36.89 4.47
N ASP A 79 3.91 37.84 3.60
CA ASP A 79 2.56 38.41 3.65
C ASP A 79 1.50 37.37 3.28
N ALA A 80 1.77 36.55 2.27
CA ALA A 80 0.90 35.44 1.89
C ALA A 80 0.75 34.41 3.01
N LEU A 81 1.84 34.11 3.70
CA LEU A 81 1.87 33.19 4.83
C LEU A 81 1.08 33.72 6.03
N ALA A 82 1.25 35.02 6.33
CA ALA A 82 0.51 35.69 7.41
C ALA A 82 -1.01 35.73 7.09
N ALA A 83 -1.39 36.01 5.85
CA ALA A 83 -2.78 35.97 5.40
C ALA A 83 -3.39 34.56 5.54
N ALA A 84 -2.65 33.52 5.16
CA ALA A 84 -3.11 32.16 5.28
C ALA A 84 -3.30 31.73 6.75
N LEU A 85 -2.33 32.08 7.63
CA LEU A 85 -2.42 31.80 9.06
C LEU A 85 -3.60 32.50 9.72
N GLU A 86 -3.77 33.81 9.45
CA GLU A 86 -4.88 34.59 9.98
C GLU A 86 -6.23 34.03 9.51
N SER A 87 -6.34 33.67 8.23
CA SER A 87 -7.54 33.04 7.66
C SER A 87 -7.87 31.72 8.33
N GLN A 88 -6.88 30.84 8.52
CA GLN A 88 -7.11 29.55 9.20
C GLN A 88 -7.56 29.73 10.64
N ARG A 89 -6.94 30.65 11.38
CA ARG A 89 -7.33 30.95 12.77
C ARG A 89 -8.73 31.53 12.85
N ALA A 90 -9.06 32.47 11.96
CA ALA A 90 -10.40 33.06 11.88
C ALA A 90 -11.48 32.01 11.55
N ILE A 91 -11.23 31.14 10.57
CA ILE A 91 -12.13 30.04 10.19
C ILE A 91 -12.28 29.04 11.34
N HIS A 92 -11.17 28.69 12.04
CA HIS A 92 -11.18 27.74 13.14
C HIS A 92 -11.96 28.28 14.37
N ALA A 93 -11.87 29.56 14.63
CA ALA A 93 -12.56 30.24 15.76
C ALA A 93 -14.03 30.58 15.47
N GLU A 94 -14.45 30.57 14.19
CA GLU A 94 -15.81 30.93 13.77
C GLU A 94 -16.84 29.90 14.26
N ARG A 95 -18.04 30.40 14.60
CA ARG A 95 -19.18 29.55 15.00
C ARG A 95 -19.98 29.16 13.77
N TRP A 96 -19.63 28.04 13.20
CA TRP A 96 -20.35 27.47 12.05
C TRP A 96 -21.65 26.80 12.48
N PRO A 97 -22.68 26.74 11.59
CA PRO A 97 -23.81 25.85 11.79
C PRO A 97 -23.36 24.41 12.03
N GLU A 98 -24.00 23.70 12.95
CA GLU A 98 -23.54 22.35 13.37
C GLU A 98 -23.52 21.36 12.19
N ALA A 99 -24.47 21.49 11.26
CA ALA A 99 -24.57 20.70 10.03
C ALA A 99 -23.53 21.08 8.95
N ALA A 100 -22.87 22.26 9.04
CA ALA A 100 -21.91 22.73 8.06
C ALA A 100 -20.68 23.38 8.72
N LYS A 101 -19.92 22.59 9.47
CA LYS A 101 -18.60 23.00 10.02
C LYS A 101 -17.59 23.09 8.88
N LEU A 102 -17.30 24.30 8.41
CA LEU A 102 -16.39 24.50 7.29
C LEU A 102 -14.94 24.24 7.70
N ARG A 103 -14.22 23.49 6.87
CA ARG A 103 -12.77 23.28 6.95
C ARG A 103 -12.15 23.67 5.62
N VAL A 104 -11.24 24.61 5.64
CA VAL A 104 -10.62 25.15 4.43
C VAL A 104 -9.20 24.62 4.30
N ARG A 105 -8.88 24.00 3.17
CA ARG A 105 -7.50 23.69 2.80
C ARG A 105 -6.87 24.87 2.09
N MET A 106 -5.59 25.09 2.33
CA MET A 106 -4.84 26.19 1.76
C MET A 106 -3.50 25.74 1.23
N ALA A 107 -3.02 26.38 0.16
CA ALA A 107 -1.70 26.11 -0.40
C ALA A 107 -1.02 27.40 -0.85
N LEU A 108 0.27 27.50 -0.57
CA LEU A 108 1.14 28.61 -0.98
C LEU A 108 2.26 28.11 -1.89
N HIS A 109 2.40 28.78 -3.04
CA HIS A 109 3.52 28.55 -3.95
C HIS A 109 4.05 29.89 -4.50
N THR A 110 5.38 30.01 -4.57
CA THR A 110 6.06 31.19 -5.09
C THR A 110 6.76 30.87 -6.40
N GLY A 111 6.53 31.71 -7.43
CA GLY A 111 7.15 31.55 -8.72
C GLY A 111 6.88 32.70 -9.68
N ALA A 112 7.60 32.71 -10.81
CA ALA A 112 7.41 33.71 -11.86
C ALA A 112 6.14 33.40 -12.66
N ALA A 113 5.21 34.36 -12.71
CA ALA A 113 3.95 34.25 -13.44
C ALA A 113 3.75 35.44 -14.39
N GLU A 114 3.04 35.20 -15.46
CA GLU A 114 2.64 36.26 -16.41
C GLU A 114 1.32 36.89 -15.96
N LEU A 115 1.32 38.22 -15.82
CA LEU A 115 0.11 38.99 -15.57
C LEU A 115 -0.46 39.47 -16.90
N ARG A 116 -1.73 39.15 -17.20
CA ARG A 116 -2.44 39.51 -18.42
C ARG A 116 -3.88 39.84 -18.07
N ASP A 117 -4.33 41.04 -18.41
CA ASP A 117 -5.73 41.51 -18.22
C ASP A 117 -6.23 41.35 -16.76
N GLY A 118 -5.36 41.53 -15.78
CA GLY A 118 -5.69 41.40 -14.35
C GLY A 118 -5.76 39.96 -13.82
N ASP A 119 -5.48 38.96 -14.65
CA ASP A 119 -5.37 37.54 -14.26
C ASP A 119 -3.93 37.03 -14.42
N TYR A 120 -3.57 35.94 -13.70
CA TYR A 120 -2.24 35.35 -13.71
C TYR A 120 -2.25 34.04 -14.49
N PHE A 121 -1.13 33.80 -15.23
CA PHE A 121 -0.93 32.62 -16.04
C PHE A 121 0.45 32.00 -15.81
N GLY A 122 0.56 30.67 -15.93
CA GLY A 122 1.81 29.96 -15.93
C GLY A 122 1.89 28.78 -14.95
N ALA A 123 3.05 28.14 -14.94
CA ALA A 123 3.33 26.96 -14.13
C ALA A 123 3.10 27.14 -12.61
N PRO A 124 3.35 28.32 -11.99
CA PRO A 124 3.14 28.48 -10.56
C PRO A 124 1.69 28.28 -10.09
N LEU A 125 0.71 28.71 -10.89
CA LEU A 125 -0.71 28.51 -10.56
C LEU A 125 -1.08 27.03 -10.55
N ASN A 126 -0.58 26.28 -11.54
CA ASN A 126 -0.79 24.85 -11.61
C ASN A 126 -0.19 24.15 -10.37
N ARG A 127 1.02 24.54 -9.96
CA ARG A 127 1.65 24.00 -8.74
C ARG A 127 0.87 24.32 -7.48
N ALA A 128 0.42 25.57 -7.29
CA ALA A 128 -0.42 25.94 -6.16
C ALA A 128 -1.73 25.12 -6.13
N ALA A 129 -2.38 24.92 -7.27
CA ALA A 129 -3.60 24.12 -7.38
C ALA A 129 -3.35 22.63 -7.05
N ARG A 130 -2.23 22.04 -7.52
CA ARG A 130 -1.88 20.65 -7.21
C ARG A 130 -1.51 20.48 -5.74
N LEU A 131 -0.80 21.44 -5.17
CA LEU A 131 -0.46 21.45 -3.73
C LEU A 131 -1.74 21.56 -2.89
N LEU A 132 -2.68 22.44 -3.26
CA LEU A 132 -4.00 22.56 -2.61
C LEU A 132 -4.77 21.24 -2.63
N ALA A 133 -4.82 20.59 -3.78
CA ALA A 133 -5.52 19.31 -3.94
C ALA A 133 -4.96 18.20 -3.04
N ALA A 134 -3.66 18.24 -2.71
CA ALA A 134 -3.01 17.28 -1.84
C ALA A 134 -3.35 17.47 -0.34
N GLY A 135 -3.82 18.66 0.05
CA GLY A 135 -4.09 19.02 1.45
C GLY A 135 -5.46 18.56 1.97
N HIS A 136 -5.62 18.70 3.28
CA HIS A 136 -6.85 18.44 4.02
C HIS A 136 -7.47 19.73 4.56
N GLY A 137 -8.77 19.72 4.84
CA GLY A 137 -9.47 20.85 5.45
C GLY A 137 -8.89 21.24 6.80
N GLY A 138 -8.51 22.51 6.97
CA GLY A 138 -7.78 23.04 8.12
C GLY A 138 -6.26 23.00 7.98
N GLN A 139 -5.73 22.40 6.89
CA GLN A 139 -4.29 22.31 6.63
C GLN A 139 -3.83 23.40 5.67
N THR A 140 -2.66 23.97 5.94
CA THR A 140 -1.99 24.92 5.03
C THR A 140 -0.66 24.33 4.60
N LEU A 141 -0.49 24.14 3.28
CA LEU A 141 0.71 23.56 2.68
C LEU A 141 1.56 24.64 2.00
N LEU A 142 2.88 24.50 2.09
CA LEU A 142 3.86 25.36 1.46
C LEU A 142 4.72 24.54 0.50
N SER A 143 4.98 25.06 -0.68
CA SER A 143 6.07 24.53 -1.52
C SER A 143 7.44 24.91 -0.97
N GLU A 144 8.49 24.21 -1.39
CA GLU A 144 9.87 24.50 -1.03
C GLU A 144 10.24 25.97 -1.30
N SER A 145 9.91 26.48 -2.50
CA SER A 145 10.19 27.88 -2.87
C SER A 145 9.53 28.89 -1.95
N THR A 146 8.33 28.63 -1.45
CA THR A 146 7.66 29.49 -0.48
C THR A 146 8.27 29.34 0.92
N HIS A 147 8.53 28.11 1.34
CA HIS A 147 9.16 27.81 2.63
C HIS A 147 10.50 28.52 2.77
N ASP A 148 11.38 28.43 1.78
CA ASP A 148 12.72 29.03 1.81
C ASP A 148 12.68 30.56 1.93
N LEU A 149 11.67 31.19 1.34
CA LEU A 149 11.47 32.65 1.44
C LEU A 149 10.85 33.07 2.79
N CYS A 150 10.18 32.15 3.50
CA CYS A 150 9.50 32.45 4.77
C CYS A 150 10.25 31.96 6.01
N ARG A 151 11.22 31.05 5.90
CA ARG A 151 11.82 30.35 7.06
C ARG A 151 12.36 31.27 8.15
N ASP A 152 12.89 32.44 7.77
CA ASP A 152 13.46 33.44 8.70
C ASP A 152 12.42 34.50 9.12
N HIS A 153 11.20 34.46 8.57
CA HIS A 153 10.13 35.43 8.75
C HIS A 153 8.77 34.79 9.08
N LEU A 154 8.79 33.71 9.85
CA LEU A 154 7.55 33.07 10.28
C LEU A 154 6.80 33.96 11.28
N PRO A 155 5.46 34.02 11.22
CA PRO A 155 4.66 34.71 12.24
C PRO A 155 4.92 34.15 13.65
N PRO A 156 4.66 34.95 14.72
CA PRO A 156 4.87 34.50 16.10
C PRO A 156 4.13 33.18 16.39
N LEU A 157 4.81 32.27 17.07
CA LEU A 157 4.35 30.93 17.42
C LEU A 157 4.09 29.99 16.22
N ALA A 158 4.29 30.45 15.00
CA ALA A 158 4.20 29.59 13.81
C ALA A 158 5.50 28.80 13.60
N SER A 159 5.36 27.61 13.03
CA SER A 159 6.48 26.78 12.58
C SER A 159 6.13 26.09 11.28
N ALA A 160 7.16 25.68 10.51
CA ALA A 160 6.99 24.89 9.30
C ALA A 160 7.47 23.47 9.54
N LYS A 161 6.57 22.49 9.44
CA LYS A 161 6.87 21.07 9.57
C LYS A 161 7.13 20.49 8.18
N ALA A 162 8.30 19.91 7.95
CA ALA A 162 8.60 19.19 6.72
C ALA A 162 7.72 17.92 6.65
N LEU A 163 7.04 17.73 5.53
CA LEU A 163 6.25 16.54 5.23
C LEU A 163 6.98 15.58 4.28
N GLY A 164 8.15 15.97 3.75
CA GLY A 164 8.94 15.20 2.80
C GLY A 164 8.65 15.58 1.33
N GLU A 165 9.20 14.80 0.42
CA GLU A 165 9.04 15.00 -1.02
C GLU A 165 7.80 14.23 -1.55
N HIS A 166 6.95 14.94 -2.27
CA HIS A 166 5.69 14.40 -2.79
C HIS A 166 5.56 14.57 -4.31
N GLY A 167 5.10 13.52 -4.97
CA GLY A 167 4.65 13.60 -6.37
C GLY A 167 3.27 14.26 -6.43
N LEU A 168 3.19 15.47 -6.95
CA LEU A 168 1.91 16.14 -7.19
C LEU A 168 1.39 15.77 -8.59
N LYS A 169 0.08 15.57 -8.72
CA LYS A 169 -0.54 15.14 -9.98
C LYS A 169 -0.12 16.05 -11.16
N ASP A 170 0.26 15.46 -12.27
CA ASP A 170 0.67 16.13 -13.52
C ASP A 170 1.93 17.04 -13.40
N LEU A 171 2.71 16.95 -12.31
CA LEU A 171 4.01 17.60 -12.19
C LEU A 171 5.14 16.57 -12.40
N ALA A 172 6.11 16.94 -13.26
CA ALA A 172 7.21 16.03 -13.62
C ALA A 172 8.24 15.83 -12.51
N ARG A 173 8.37 16.78 -11.58
CA ARG A 173 9.33 16.75 -10.46
C ARG A 173 8.60 16.64 -9.15
N ARG A 174 9.20 15.95 -8.18
CA ARG A 174 8.76 15.95 -6.78
C ARG A 174 8.88 17.35 -6.21
N GLU A 175 8.00 17.67 -5.29
CA GLU A 175 7.98 18.92 -4.56
C GLU A 175 8.20 18.61 -3.08
N ALA A 176 9.20 19.24 -2.46
CA ALA A 176 9.32 19.21 -1.01
C ALA A 176 8.17 20.03 -0.42
N VAL A 177 7.35 19.39 0.40
CA VAL A 177 6.14 19.98 0.96
C VAL A 177 6.31 20.22 2.45
N PHE A 178 5.88 21.40 2.89
CA PHE A 178 5.89 21.79 4.29
C PHE A 178 4.49 22.13 4.75
N GLN A 179 4.20 21.89 6.02
CA GLN A 179 2.93 22.27 6.66
C GLN A 179 3.17 23.45 7.59
N LEU A 180 2.36 24.49 7.46
CA LEU A 180 2.31 25.58 8.44
C LEU A 180 1.61 25.06 9.70
N CYS A 181 2.28 25.18 10.86
CA CYS A 181 1.78 24.79 12.16
C CYS A 181 1.66 26.01 13.08
N HIS A 182 0.60 26.03 13.91
CA HIS A 182 0.40 27.03 14.96
C HIS A 182 -0.34 26.38 16.15
N PRO A 183 -0.05 26.74 17.42
CA PRO A 183 -0.71 26.14 18.59
C PRO A 183 -2.24 26.18 18.58
N ASP A 184 -2.83 27.23 18.01
CA ASP A 184 -4.29 27.40 17.92
C ASP A 184 -4.96 26.57 16.82
N LEU A 185 -4.19 25.83 16.03
CA LEU A 185 -4.69 25.08 14.86
C LEU A 185 -4.39 23.59 14.99
N PRO A 186 -5.18 22.72 14.33
CA PRO A 186 -4.85 21.31 14.22
C PRO A 186 -3.47 21.12 13.60
N GLN A 187 -2.63 20.26 14.20
CA GLN A 187 -1.26 20.03 13.74
C GLN A 187 -1.07 18.65 13.11
N SER A 188 -2.00 17.72 13.36
CA SER A 188 -1.97 16.35 12.85
C SER A 188 -3.06 16.16 11.81
N PHE A 189 -2.65 15.75 10.61
CA PHE A 189 -3.54 15.46 9.49
C PHE A 189 -3.20 14.09 8.92
N PRO A 190 -4.15 13.44 8.21
CA PRO A 190 -3.84 12.25 7.42
C PRO A 190 -2.70 12.52 6.42
N PRO A 191 -2.06 11.49 5.86
CA PRO A 191 -1.10 11.64 4.77
C PRO A 191 -1.69 12.49 3.63
N LEU A 192 -0.83 13.26 2.96
CA LEU A 192 -1.28 14.12 1.86
C LEU A 192 -2.00 13.29 0.78
N LYS A 193 -3.06 13.85 0.21
CA LYS A 193 -3.80 13.28 -0.93
C LYS A 193 -2.98 13.41 -2.22
N THR A 194 -1.75 12.98 -2.18
CA THR A 194 -0.92 12.89 -3.39
C THR A 194 -1.37 11.68 -4.17
N THR A 195 -1.45 11.77 -5.48
CA THR A 195 -1.37 10.56 -6.30
C THR A 195 -0.14 9.84 -5.82
N LEU A 196 -0.29 8.56 -5.43
CA LEU A 196 0.87 7.71 -5.23
C LEU A 196 1.77 8.00 -6.42
N ALA A 197 2.89 8.69 -6.15
CA ALA A 197 3.86 8.89 -7.22
C ALA A 197 4.13 7.50 -7.78
N PRO A 198 4.23 7.32 -9.10
CA PRO A 198 4.87 6.14 -9.59
C PRO A 198 6.15 6.03 -8.78
N LEU A 199 6.27 4.95 -8.00
CA LEU A 199 7.43 4.66 -7.19
C LEU A 199 8.66 5.04 -8.01
N ASP A 200 9.41 6.04 -7.56
CA ASP A 200 10.59 6.59 -8.19
C ASP A 200 10.68 6.32 -9.71
N ARG A 201 10.22 7.28 -10.55
CA ARG A 201 10.57 7.24 -11.98
C ARG A 201 12.08 7.30 -12.22
N GLU A 202 12.84 7.70 -11.20
CA GLU A 202 14.31 7.68 -11.19
C GLU A 202 14.89 6.31 -10.82
N MET A 203 14.10 5.42 -10.17
CA MET A 203 14.57 4.08 -9.85
C MET A 203 14.36 3.16 -11.05
N PRO A 204 15.41 2.48 -11.53
CA PRO A 204 15.27 1.45 -12.56
C PRO A 204 14.14 0.50 -12.21
N SER A 205 13.24 0.23 -13.16
CA SER A 205 12.11 -0.65 -12.91
C SER A 205 11.89 -1.62 -14.06
N ILE A 206 11.63 -2.87 -13.72
CA ILE A 206 11.53 -3.98 -14.66
C ILE A 206 10.35 -4.89 -14.32
N ALA A 207 9.68 -5.39 -15.36
CA ALA A 207 8.86 -6.59 -15.29
C ALA A 207 9.55 -7.73 -16.04
N VAL A 208 9.60 -8.90 -15.42
CA VAL A 208 10.00 -10.14 -16.07
C VAL A 208 8.73 -10.88 -16.47
N LEU A 209 8.43 -10.92 -17.76
CA LEU A 209 7.26 -11.64 -18.26
C LEU A 209 7.53 -13.14 -18.31
N PRO A 210 6.48 -13.99 -18.21
CA PRO A 210 6.63 -15.43 -18.42
C PRO A 210 7.24 -15.71 -19.78
N PHE A 211 8.34 -16.46 -19.80
CA PHE A 211 9.00 -16.86 -21.04
C PHE A 211 8.10 -17.84 -21.80
N ILE A 212 8.04 -17.67 -23.12
CA ILE A 212 7.18 -18.49 -23.97
C ILE A 212 7.83 -19.87 -24.16
N ASN A 213 7.11 -20.93 -23.82
CA ASN A 213 7.54 -22.28 -24.14
C ASN A 213 7.35 -22.57 -25.64
N MET A 214 8.45 -22.63 -26.36
CA MET A 214 8.50 -22.99 -27.80
C MET A 214 8.82 -24.49 -28.03
N SER A 215 8.82 -25.29 -26.98
CA SER A 215 8.97 -26.74 -27.07
C SER A 215 7.67 -27.39 -27.55
N ARG A 216 7.75 -28.59 -28.17
CA ARG A 216 6.55 -29.37 -28.55
C ARG A 216 5.84 -30.02 -27.37
N ASP A 217 6.50 -30.07 -26.22
CA ASP A 217 6.06 -30.73 -25.00
C ASP A 217 5.52 -29.71 -24.01
N GLU A 218 4.24 -29.80 -23.71
CA GLU A 218 3.56 -28.94 -22.73
C GLU A 218 4.13 -29.11 -21.31
N GLU A 219 4.74 -30.28 -21.00
CA GLU A 219 5.39 -30.49 -19.70
C GLU A 219 6.60 -29.55 -19.46
N ASN A 220 7.11 -28.89 -20.50
CA ASN A 220 8.16 -27.85 -20.36
C ASN A 220 7.61 -26.46 -20.01
N GLU A 221 6.30 -26.28 -19.88
CA GLU A 221 5.69 -25.00 -19.54
C GLU A 221 6.17 -24.51 -18.15
N TYR A 222 6.15 -25.40 -17.16
CA TYR A 222 6.64 -25.06 -15.80
C TYR A 222 8.14 -24.69 -15.79
N PHE A 223 8.92 -25.19 -16.75
CA PHE A 223 10.34 -24.87 -16.83
C PHE A 223 10.54 -23.42 -17.34
N ALA A 224 9.79 -23.00 -18.35
CA ALA A 224 9.82 -21.63 -18.85
C ALA A 224 9.31 -20.64 -17.77
N ASP A 225 8.24 -21.00 -17.06
CA ASP A 225 7.72 -20.24 -15.92
C ASP A 225 8.76 -20.10 -14.82
N GLY A 226 9.37 -21.22 -14.44
CA GLY A 226 10.37 -21.25 -13.38
C GLY A 226 11.61 -20.43 -13.69
N LEU A 227 12.07 -20.43 -14.95
CA LEU A 227 13.17 -19.59 -15.40
C LEU A 227 12.84 -18.10 -15.20
N SER A 228 11.64 -17.69 -15.64
CA SER A 228 11.18 -16.30 -15.49
C SER A 228 11.07 -15.90 -14.02
N GLU A 229 10.58 -16.81 -13.20
CA GLU A 229 10.40 -16.60 -11.76
C GLU A 229 11.73 -16.45 -11.02
N GLU A 230 12.73 -17.28 -11.34
CA GLU A 230 14.06 -17.16 -10.74
C GLU A 230 14.76 -15.87 -11.13
N LEU A 231 14.67 -15.48 -12.41
CA LEU A 231 15.16 -14.18 -12.86
C LEU A 231 14.50 -13.04 -12.07
N LEU A 232 13.19 -13.11 -11.90
CA LEU A 232 12.45 -12.13 -11.10
C LEU A 232 12.93 -12.11 -9.64
N ASN A 233 13.10 -13.27 -9.01
CA ASN A 233 13.55 -13.39 -7.62
C ASN A 233 14.97 -12.83 -7.41
N VAL A 234 15.88 -13.11 -8.33
CA VAL A 234 17.25 -12.56 -8.28
C VAL A 234 17.24 -11.06 -8.45
N LEU A 235 16.52 -10.56 -9.46
CA LEU A 235 16.43 -9.13 -9.74
C LEU A 235 15.76 -8.36 -8.60
N ALA A 236 14.75 -8.94 -7.93
CA ALA A 236 14.06 -8.32 -6.79
C ALA A 236 14.96 -8.11 -5.55
N LYS A 237 16.07 -8.84 -5.44
CA LYS A 237 17.07 -8.67 -4.38
C LYS A 237 18.13 -7.61 -4.71
N ILE A 238 18.19 -7.13 -5.96
CA ILE A 238 19.15 -6.10 -6.38
C ILE A 238 18.74 -4.75 -5.80
N ARG A 239 19.65 -4.13 -5.05
CA ARG A 239 19.41 -2.81 -4.45
C ARG A 239 19.26 -1.72 -5.52
N GLY A 240 18.24 -0.89 -5.35
CA GLY A 240 17.98 0.21 -6.28
C GLY A 240 17.29 -0.22 -7.58
N LEU A 241 16.82 -1.48 -7.68
CA LEU A 241 15.99 -1.97 -8.77
C LEU A 241 14.58 -2.29 -8.26
N ARG A 242 13.56 -1.73 -8.89
CA ARG A 242 12.17 -2.06 -8.65
C ARG A 242 11.71 -3.14 -9.62
N VAL A 243 11.30 -4.27 -9.11
CA VAL A 243 10.86 -5.41 -9.92
C VAL A 243 9.36 -5.63 -9.69
N ALA A 244 8.59 -5.71 -10.78
CA ALA A 244 7.18 -6.09 -10.71
C ALA A 244 7.06 -7.51 -10.15
N SER A 245 6.04 -7.75 -9.32
CA SER A 245 5.86 -9.06 -8.70
C SER A 245 5.54 -10.15 -9.71
N ARG A 246 5.78 -11.39 -9.29
CA ARG A 246 5.39 -12.59 -10.05
C ARG A 246 3.90 -12.57 -10.41
N THR A 247 3.03 -12.35 -9.42
CA THR A 247 1.57 -12.38 -9.61
C THR A 247 1.13 -11.44 -10.72
N SER A 248 1.63 -10.21 -10.70
CA SER A 248 1.30 -9.20 -11.70
C SER A 248 1.92 -9.49 -13.07
N ALA A 249 3.16 -9.95 -13.13
CA ALA A 249 3.82 -10.30 -14.39
C ALA A 249 3.14 -11.50 -15.07
N PHE A 250 2.81 -12.53 -14.31
CA PHE A 250 2.17 -13.75 -14.80
C PHE A 250 0.68 -13.59 -15.14
N PHE A 251 0.05 -12.50 -14.72
CA PHE A 251 -1.30 -12.14 -15.16
C PHE A 251 -1.40 -12.04 -16.69
N PHE A 252 -0.31 -11.70 -17.35
CA PHE A 252 -0.25 -11.54 -18.82
C PHE A 252 0.05 -12.82 -19.58
N LYS A 253 0.31 -13.93 -18.88
CA LYS A 253 0.61 -15.23 -19.52
C LYS A 253 -0.51 -15.65 -20.46
N GLY A 254 -0.16 -15.96 -21.72
CA GLY A 254 -1.10 -16.41 -22.75
C GLY A 254 -2.07 -15.34 -23.24
N LYS A 255 -1.87 -14.08 -22.89
CA LYS A 255 -2.67 -12.94 -23.38
C LYS A 255 -1.92 -12.21 -24.47
N ASP A 256 -2.61 -11.90 -25.56
CA ASP A 256 -2.10 -11.08 -26.65
C ASP A 256 -2.27 -9.58 -26.30
N ILE A 257 -1.32 -9.04 -25.56
CA ILE A 257 -1.32 -7.65 -25.09
C ILE A 257 0.06 -7.05 -25.39
N ASP A 258 0.07 -5.85 -25.96
CA ASP A 258 1.31 -5.15 -26.33
C ASP A 258 2.13 -4.74 -25.09
N ILE A 259 3.45 -4.66 -25.28
CA ILE A 259 4.42 -4.33 -24.21
C ILE A 259 4.15 -2.98 -23.55
N PRO A 260 3.81 -1.88 -24.27
CA PRO A 260 3.45 -0.62 -23.64
C PRO A 260 2.27 -0.73 -22.67
N THR A 261 1.21 -1.46 -23.06
CA THR A 261 0.05 -1.70 -22.19
C THR A 261 0.40 -2.52 -20.95
N VAL A 262 1.22 -3.58 -21.12
CA VAL A 262 1.74 -4.38 -20.00
C VAL A 262 2.53 -3.49 -19.04
N ALA A 263 3.48 -2.72 -19.55
CA ALA A 263 4.35 -1.86 -18.76
C ALA A 263 3.58 -0.76 -18.04
N GLN A 264 2.54 -0.20 -18.65
CA GLN A 264 1.65 0.76 -18.02
C GLN A 264 0.90 0.14 -16.84
N LYS A 265 0.33 -1.06 -17.03
CA LYS A 265 -0.39 -1.78 -15.96
C LYS A 265 0.52 -2.21 -14.81
N LEU A 266 1.77 -2.57 -15.11
CA LEU A 266 2.79 -2.94 -14.12
C LEU A 266 3.56 -1.73 -13.58
N ASN A 267 3.33 -0.55 -14.16
CA ASN A 267 4.04 0.68 -13.84
C ASN A 267 5.57 0.52 -13.89
N VAL A 268 6.11 -0.08 -14.96
CA VAL A 268 7.55 -0.31 -15.16
C VAL A 268 8.08 0.44 -16.37
N ALA A 269 9.38 0.80 -16.33
CA ALA A 269 10.06 1.47 -17.42
C ALA A 269 10.66 0.49 -18.45
N THR A 270 10.94 -0.74 -18.02
CA THR A 270 11.54 -1.78 -18.85
C THR A 270 10.83 -3.12 -18.67
N VAL A 271 10.87 -3.93 -19.71
CA VAL A 271 10.31 -5.28 -19.74
C VAL A 271 11.36 -6.26 -20.21
N LEU A 272 11.54 -7.35 -19.48
CA LEU A 272 12.28 -8.53 -19.88
C LEU A 272 11.29 -9.58 -20.38
N GLU A 273 11.41 -9.96 -21.62
CA GLU A 273 10.66 -11.07 -22.22
C GLU A 273 11.61 -12.10 -22.85
N GLY A 274 11.08 -13.27 -23.18
CA GLY A 274 11.90 -14.28 -23.81
C GLY A 274 11.13 -15.54 -24.18
N SER A 275 11.89 -16.50 -24.72
CA SER A 275 11.38 -17.81 -25.09
C SER A 275 12.35 -18.92 -24.70
N VAL A 276 11.81 -20.09 -24.44
CA VAL A 276 12.55 -21.30 -24.09
C VAL A 276 12.17 -22.42 -25.07
N ARG A 277 13.17 -23.05 -25.65
CA ARG A 277 13.00 -24.27 -26.45
C ARG A 277 13.90 -25.37 -25.89
N LYS A 278 13.30 -26.42 -25.35
CA LYS A 278 14.01 -27.60 -24.83
C LYS A 278 13.88 -28.76 -25.82
N SER A 279 14.99 -29.45 -26.04
CA SER A 279 15.06 -30.67 -26.86
C SER A 279 16.03 -31.65 -26.22
N GLY A 280 15.52 -32.66 -25.54
CA GLY A 280 16.30 -33.58 -24.73
C GLY A 280 17.07 -32.84 -23.61
N LYS A 281 18.39 -32.94 -23.59
CA LYS A 281 19.24 -32.23 -22.62
C LYS A 281 19.66 -30.81 -23.07
N ARG A 282 19.38 -30.41 -24.29
CA ARG A 282 19.72 -29.05 -24.77
C ARG A 282 18.57 -28.08 -24.57
N VAL A 283 18.92 -26.88 -24.14
CA VAL A 283 17.99 -25.78 -23.95
C VAL A 283 18.51 -24.56 -24.72
N ARG A 284 17.61 -23.93 -25.48
CA ARG A 284 17.85 -22.64 -26.12
C ARG A 284 16.94 -21.62 -25.46
N ILE A 285 17.53 -20.56 -24.94
CA ILE A 285 16.83 -19.45 -24.29
C ILE A 285 17.16 -18.18 -25.06
N THR A 286 16.13 -17.46 -25.51
CA THR A 286 16.27 -16.11 -26.03
C THR A 286 15.68 -15.16 -25.01
N ALA A 287 16.42 -14.09 -24.66
CA ALA A 287 15.98 -13.07 -23.73
C ALA A 287 16.20 -11.68 -24.32
N GLN A 288 15.26 -10.76 -24.09
CA GLN A 288 15.28 -9.41 -24.64
C GLN A 288 14.83 -8.42 -23.54
N LEU A 289 15.61 -7.36 -23.35
CA LEU A 289 15.30 -6.25 -22.46
C LEU A 289 14.83 -5.05 -23.28
N ILE A 290 13.60 -4.62 -23.07
CA ILE A 290 12.94 -3.59 -23.87
C ILE A 290 12.74 -2.34 -23.02
N GLN A 291 13.17 -1.18 -23.52
CA GLN A 291 12.82 0.12 -22.95
C GLN A 291 11.48 0.56 -23.51
N VAL A 292 10.48 0.68 -22.63
CA VAL A 292 9.08 0.94 -23.04
C VAL A 292 8.89 2.32 -23.68
N ALA A 293 9.59 3.34 -23.16
CA ALA A 293 9.42 4.72 -23.64
C ALA A 293 9.85 4.94 -25.10
N THR A 294 10.79 4.14 -25.59
CA THR A 294 11.36 4.24 -26.94
C THR A 294 11.03 3.05 -27.81
N ASP A 295 10.36 2.04 -27.26
CA ASP A 295 10.10 0.75 -27.91
C ASP A 295 11.37 0.15 -28.54
N SER A 296 12.49 0.26 -27.81
CA SER A 296 13.79 -0.18 -28.27
C SER A 296 14.38 -1.27 -27.38
N HIS A 297 15.08 -2.20 -28.02
CA HIS A 297 15.83 -3.22 -27.30
C HIS A 297 17.10 -2.61 -26.70
N LEU A 298 17.19 -2.58 -25.35
CA LEU A 298 18.42 -2.24 -24.66
C LEU A 298 19.44 -3.36 -24.77
N TRP A 299 18.95 -4.60 -24.81
CA TRP A 299 19.77 -5.79 -24.88
C TRP A 299 18.94 -6.96 -25.42
N SER A 300 19.59 -7.86 -26.16
CA SER A 300 19.03 -9.13 -26.64
C SER A 300 20.14 -10.14 -26.79
N ASP A 301 19.94 -11.37 -26.32
CA ASP A 301 20.90 -12.46 -26.47
C ASP A 301 20.19 -13.83 -26.55
N THR A 302 20.95 -14.81 -27.07
CA THR A 302 20.48 -16.19 -27.22
C THR A 302 21.50 -17.16 -26.63
N TYR A 303 21.07 -17.95 -25.67
CA TYR A 303 21.86 -18.93 -24.97
C TYR A 303 21.51 -20.35 -25.48
N ASP A 304 22.49 -21.06 -25.98
CA ASP A 304 22.35 -22.47 -26.40
C ASP A 304 23.28 -23.30 -25.52
N ARG A 305 22.72 -24.02 -24.54
CA ARG A 305 23.46 -24.70 -23.45
C ARG A 305 22.86 -26.07 -23.17
N GLU A 306 23.58 -26.86 -22.37
CA GLU A 306 23.01 -28.04 -21.76
C GLU A 306 22.15 -27.68 -20.54
N LEU A 307 21.17 -28.52 -20.20
CA LEU A 307 20.26 -28.29 -19.07
C LEU A 307 21.01 -28.21 -17.73
N ASP A 308 22.13 -28.91 -17.63
CA ASP A 308 22.97 -28.92 -16.44
C ASP A 308 23.64 -27.55 -16.18
N ASP A 309 23.74 -26.67 -17.21
CA ASP A 309 24.30 -25.33 -17.14
C ASP A 309 23.22 -24.24 -16.89
N ILE A 310 21.98 -24.62 -16.58
CA ILE A 310 20.84 -23.67 -16.53
C ILE A 310 21.05 -22.54 -15.53
N PHE A 311 21.68 -22.79 -14.38
CA PHE A 311 21.96 -21.77 -13.38
C PHE A 311 22.96 -20.74 -13.88
N ALA A 312 23.99 -21.16 -14.63
CA ALA A 312 24.93 -20.24 -15.25
C ALA A 312 24.24 -19.35 -16.27
N VAL A 313 23.28 -19.88 -17.04
CA VAL A 313 22.49 -19.09 -17.99
C VAL A 313 21.59 -18.07 -17.27
N GLN A 314 20.95 -18.47 -16.18
CA GLN A 314 20.15 -17.54 -15.36
C GLN A 314 21.00 -16.40 -14.82
N ASP A 315 22.17 -16.69 -14.30
CA ASP A 315 23.10 -15.69 -13.79
C ASP A 315 23.63 -14.77 -14.87
N ASP A 316 23.94 -15.29 -16.07
CA ASP A 316 24.38 -14.50 -17.23
C ASP A 316 23.27 -13.53 -17.68
N ILE A 317 22.02 -13.99 -17.77
CA ILE A 317 20.88 -13.14 -18.10
C ILE A 317 20.68 -12.04 -17.02
N ALA A 318 20.66 -12.41 -15.76
CA ALA A 318 20.48 -11.46 -14.67
C ALA A 318 21.60 -10.41 -14.61
N GLN A 319 22.86 -10.82 -14.81
CA GLN A 319 24.01 -9.89 -14.87
C GLN A 319 23.89 -8.91 -16.02
N SER A 320 23.52 -9.40 -17.21
CA SER A 320 23.32 -8.55 -18.39
C SER A 320 22.20 -7.54 -18.16
N VAL A 321 21.07 -7.98 -17.61
CA VAL A 321 19.94 -7.10 -17.29
C VAL A 321 20.35 -6.02 -16.28
N VAL A 322 21.03 -6.37 -15.18
CA VAL A 322 21.47 -5.41 -14.16
C VAL A 322 22.43 -4.38 -14.74
N LYS A 323 23.37 -4.83 -15.54
CA LYS A 323 24.35 -3.97 -16.22
C LYS A 323 23.68 -2.96 -17.15
N GLU A 324 22.82 -3.44 -18.04
CA GLU A 324 22.15 -2.59 -19.04
C GLU A 324 21.17 -1.59 -18.37
N LEU A 325 20.43 -2.02 -17.34
CA LEU A 325 19.55 -1.13 -16.60
C LEU A 325 20.32 0.00 -15.90
N ARG A 326 21.47 -0.28 -15.34
CA ARG A 326 22.32 0.74 -14.71
C ARG A 326 22.92 1.70 -15.70
N ALA A 327 23.39 1.20 -16.83
CA ALA A 327 23.93 2.04 -17.89
C ALA A 327 22.85 2.98 -18.46
N ALA A 328 21.67 2.43 -18.77
CA ALA A 328 20.60 3.19 -19.41
C ALA A 328 19.91 4.21 -18.48
N LEU A 329 19.81 3.93 -17.18
CA LEU A 329 18.99 4.70 -16.25
C LEU A 329 19.80 5.50 -15.22
N LEU A 330 21.00 5.06 -14.86
CA LEU A 330 21.86 5.73 -13.86
C LEU A 330 23.08 6.40 -14.48
N GLY A 331 23.29 6.24 -15.81
CA GLY A 331 24.49 6.77 -16.49
C GLY A 331 25.80 6.12 -16.04
N GLU A 332 25.73 4.94 -15.39
CA GLU A 332 26.93 4.18 -15.04
C GLU A 332 27.60 3.66 -16.32
N GLY A 333 28.93 3.85 -16.46
CA GLY A 333 29.65 3.42 -17.64
C GLY A 333 29.65 1.90 -17.81
N LEU A 334 29.56 1.43 -19.06
CA LEU A 334 29.76 0.03 -19.43
C LEU A 334 31.26 -0.31 -19.37
N GLY A 335 31.66 -1.30 -18.57
CA GLY A 335 33.05 -1.74 -18.46
C GLY A 335 33.28 -2.82 -17.42
N ALA A 336 34.51 -3.30 -17.30
CA ALA A 336 34.88 -4.43 -16.42
C ALA A 336 34.50 -4.21 -14.94
N VAL A 337 34.50 -2.98 -14.46
CA VAL A 337 34.07 -2.65 -13.07
C VAL A 337 32.56 -2.83 -12.92
N ALA A 338 31.75 -2.37 -13.90
CA ALA A 338 30.31 -2.56 -13.90
C ALA A 338 29.94 -4.05 -14.01
N ASP A 339 30.66 -4.80 -14.86
CA ASP A 339 30.48 -6.24 -14.99
C ASP A 339 30.78 -6.98 -13.67
N ALA A 340 31.91 -6.65 -13.00
CA ALA A 340 32.28 -7.26 -11.73
C ALA A 340 31.26 -6.94 -10.61
N LYS A 341 30.74 -5.70 -10.57
CA LYS A 341 29.74 -5.27 -9.61
C LYS A 341 28.41 -6.01 -9.83
N ALA A 342 27.91 -6.05 -11.07
CA ALA A 342 26.68 -6.77 -11.41
C ALA A 342 26.80 -8.27 -11.10
N LYS A 343 27.93 -8.88 -11.41
CA LYS A 343 28.22 -10.29 -11.09
C LYS A 343 28.19 -10.55 -9.59
N ALA A 344 28.83 -9.72 -8.80
CA ALA A 344 28.85 -9.88 -7.32
C ALA A 344 27.46 -9.74 -6.71
N GLU A 345 26.65 -8.79 -7.19
CA GLU A 345 25.27 -8.59 -6.73
C GLU A 345 24.36 -9.78 -7.09
N VAL A 346 24.45 -10.26 -8.33
CA VAL A 346 23.66 -11.42 -8.79
C VAL A 346 24.04 -12.67 -8.02
N GLN A 347 25.34 -12.91 -7.79
CA GLN A 347 25.81 -14.05 -6.97
C GLN A 347 25.30 -13.96 -5.53
N ALA A 348 25.36 -12.78 -4.91
CA ALA A 348 24.81 -12.58 -3.57
C ALA A 348 23.29 -12.78 -3.53
N ALA A 349 22.57 -12.35 -4.57
CA ALA A 349 21.12 -12.52 -4.70
C ALA A 349 20.70 -13.99 -4.94
N ALA A 350 21.59 -14.81 -5.48
CA ALA A 350 21.35 -16.23 -5.79
C ALA A 350 21.47 -17.18 -4.58
N THR A 351 21.66 -16.63 -3.37
CA THR A 351 21.84 -17.45 -2.14
C THR A 351 20.66 -18.40 -1.89
N GLY A 352 20.96 -19.64 -1.53
CA GLY A 352 19.96 -20.67 -1.14
C GLY A 352 19.37 -21.46 -2.31
N ARG A 353 19.92 -21.32 -3.53
CA ARG A 353 19.53 -22.12 -4.71
C ARG A 353 19.95 -23.59 -4.59
N ALA A 354 19.35 -24.43 -5.44
CA ALA A 354 19.72 -25.82 -5.61
C ALA A 354 21.07 -25.97 -6.31
N ASP A 355 21.81 -27.01 -5.91
CA ASP A 355 23.00 -27.47 -6.66
C ASP A 355 22.64 -28.48 -7.76
N ASN A 356 21.42 -29.04 -7.72
CA ASN A 356 20.95 -30.07 -8.64
C ASN A 356 19.77 -29.60 -9.48
N PRO A 357 19.85 -29.64 -10.83
CA PRO A 357 18.79 -29.17 -11.73
C PRO A 357 17.46 -29.92 -11.58
N GLU A 358 17.47 -31.22 -11.24
CA GLU A 358 16.24 -31.99 -11.02
C GLU A 358 15.56 -31.60 -9.70
N SER A 359 16.35 -31.38 -8.65
CA SER A 359 15.83 -30.83 -7.39
C SER A 359 15.19 -29.46 -7.62
N TYR A 360 15.84 -28.62 -8.41
CA TYR A 360 15.31 -27.31 -8.79
C TYR A 360 13.99 -27.42 -9.57
N ARG A 361 13.91 -28.33 -10.54
CA ARG A 361 12.68 -28.59 -11.29
C ARG A 361 11.51 -28.97 -10.39
N LEU A 362 11.75 -29.87 -9.44
CA LEU A 362 10.73 -30.31 -8.47
C LEU A 362 10.30 -29.16 -7.54
N TYR A 363 11.25 -28.32 -7.12
CA TYR A 363 10.95 -27.11 -6.34
C TYR A 363 9.98 -26.16 -7.10
N LEU A 364 10.22 -25.91 -8.39
CA LEU A 364 9.36 -25.08 -9.22
C LEU A 364 7.93 -25.65 -9.34
N GLN A 365 7.81 -26.98 -9.48
CA GLN A 365 6.51 -27.64 -9.45
C GLN A 365 5.83 -27.48 -8.08
N GLY A 366 6.56 -27.62 -7.00
CA GLY A 366 6.06 -27.38 -5.64
C GLY A 366 5.51 -25.96 -5.47
N ARG A 367 6.22 -24.95 -5.93
CA ARG A 367 5.76 -23.55 -5.92
C ARG A 367 4.50 -23.33 -6.75
N TYR A 368 4.48 -23.83 -7.97
CA TYR A 368 3.33 -23.72 -8.85
C TYR A 368 2.03 -24.25 -8.21
N PHE A 369 2.09 -25.41 -7.57
CA PHE A 369 0.94 -25.99 -6.90
C PHE A 369 0.57 -25.29 -5.59
N ASN A 370 1.56 -24.83 -4.82
CA ASN A 370 1.30 -24.11 -3.57
C ASN A 370 0.54 -22.79 -3.76
N ASP A 371 0.75 -22.09 -4.88
CA ASP A 371 0.10 -20.82 -5.18
C ASP A 371 -1.40 -20.95 -5.54
N ARG A 372 -1.88 -22.16 -5.84
CA ARG A 372 -3.29 -22.42 -6.23
C ARG A 372 -4.25 -22.50 -5.05
N ILE A 373 -3.75 -22.63 -3.84
CA ILE A 373 -4.50 -22.60 -2.56
C ILE A 373 -5.74 -23.51 -2.59
N THR A 374 -5.56 -24.77 -2.96
CA THR A 374 -6.55 -25.85 -2.76
C THR A 374 -5.93 -26.98 -1.95
N ALA A 375 -6.72 -27.75 -1.21
CA ALA A 375 -6.20 -28.85 -0.41
C ALA A 375 -5.42 -29.87 -1.26
N ALA A 376 -5.93 -30.18 -2.46
CA ALA A 376 -5.30 -31.14 -3.38
C ALA A 376 -3.99 -30.61 -3.95
N ASP A 377 -3.96 -29.36 -4.39
CA ASP A 377 -2.76 -28.76 -4.95
C ASP A 377 -1.69 -28.53 -3.87
N ASN A 378 -2.10 -28.13 -2.67
CA ASN A 378 -1.15 -27.98 -1.55
C ASN A 378 -0.53 -29.34 -1.15
N ALA A 379 -1.28 -30.43 -1.16
CA ALA A 379 -0.72 -31.77 -0.93
C ALA A 379 0.33 -32.14 -1.98
N ARG A 380 0.09 -31.82 -3.26
CA ARG A 380 1.07 -31.98 -4.34
C ARG A 380 2.32 -31.12 -4.11
N ALA A 381 2.13 -29.87 -3.69
CA ALA A 381 3.24 -28.97 -3.38
C ALA A 381 4.17 -29.55 -2.31
N VAL A 382 3.59 -30.07 -1.20
CA VAL A 382 4.35 -30.73 -0.13
C VAL A 382 5.14 -31.91 -0.68
N ASP A 383 4.54 -32.73 -1.55
CA ASP A 383 5.19 -33.89 -2.13
C ASP A 383 6.36 -33.51 -3.05
N TYR A 384 6.18 -32.51 -3.92
CA TYR A 384 7.25 -32.01 -4.78
C TYR A 384 8.40 -31.38 -4.00
N PHE A 385 8.14 -30.58 -2.96
CA PHE A 385 9.21 -30.05 -2.12
C PHE A 385 9.98 -31.17 -1.39
N ARG A 386 9.30 -32.22 -0.92
CA ARG A 386 9.95 -33.39 -0.31
C ARG A 386 10.82 -34.14 -1.30
N GLN A 387 10.36 -34.34 -2.52
CA GLN A 387 11.15 -34.98 -3.57
C GLN A 387 12.39 -34.14 -3.90
N ALA A 388 12.24 -32.80 -4.03
CA ALA A 388 13.37 -31.91 -4.24
C ALA A 388 14.42 -32.05 -3.13
N LEU A 389 13.97 -32.06 -1.87
CA LEU A 389 14.83 -32.19 -0.69
C LEU A 389 15.43 -33.59 -0.51
N ALA A 390 14.81 -34.62 -1.09
CA ALA A 390 15.40 -35.98 -1.11
C ALA A 390 16.61 -36.05 -2.07
N ILE A 391 16.60 -35.24 -3.14
CA ILE A 391 17.73 -35.16 -4.09
C ILE A 391 18.78 -34.18 -3.57
N ASP A 392 18.36 -33.02 -3.08
CA ASP A 392 19.25 -31.97 -2.57
C ASP A 392 18.79 -31.51 -1.17
N PRO A 393 19.24 -32.14 -0.10
CA PRO A 393 18.93 -31.73 1.27
C PRO A 393 19.47 -30.34 1.66
N GLY A 394 20.43 -29.81 0.89
CA GLY A 394 21.02 -28.47 1.05
C GLY A 394 20.22 -27.34 0.47
N PHE A 395 19.13 -27.64 -0.24
CA PHE A 395 18.33 -26.64 -0.96
C PHE A 395 17.46 -25.80 -0.01
N ALA A 396 17.98 -24.67 0.46
CA ALA A 396 17.33 -23.81 1.47
C ALA A 396 15.97 -23.26 1.01
N LEU A 397 15.83 -22.84 -0.25
CA LEU A 397 14.54 -22.35 -0.78
C LEU A 397 13.47 -23.44 -0.81
N ALA A 398 13.81 -24.71 -1.05
CA ALA A 398 12.85 -25.80 -0.99
C ALA A 398 12.37 -26.06 0.45
N TRP A 399 13.24 -25.89 1.44
CA TRP A 399 12.84 -25.93 2.85
C TRP A 399 11.90 -24.77 3.21
N ALA A 400 12.15 -23.55 2.74
CA ALA A 400 11.24 -22.42 2.93
C ALA A 400 9.89 -22.67 2.24
N GLY A 401 9.87 -23.20 1.01
CA GLY A 401 8.67 -23.59 0.29
C GLY A 401 7.86 -24.65 1.04
N LEU A 402 8.54 -25.68 1.57
CA LEU A 402 7.90 -26.73 2.38
C LEU A 402 7.30 -26.17 3.68
N SER A 403 8.01 -25.24 4.34
CA SER A 403 7.50 -24.53 5.52
C SER A 403 6.21 -23.79 5.21
N ASN A 404 6.18 -23.02 4.11
CA ASN A 404 4.99 -22.29 3.70
C ASN A 404 3.82 -23.22 3.35
N ALA A 405 4.09 -24.36 2.70
CA ALA A 405 3.07 -25.35 2.37
C ALA A 405 2.45 -25.98 3.64
N TYR A 406 3.26 -26.34 4.65
CA TYR A 406 2.76 -26.85 5.93
C TYR A 406 1.96 -25.82 6.71
N ARG A 407 2.42 -24.55 6.76
CA ARG A 407 1.68 -23.45 7.35
C ARG A 407 0.32 -23.27 6.67
N THR A 408 0.27 -23.36 5.35
CA THR A 408 -0.97 -23.25 4.57
C THR A 408 -1.92 -24.38 4.92
N GLN A 409 -1.43 -25.63 4.99
CA GLN A 409 -2.25 -26.77 5.42
C GLN A 409 -2.88 -26.57 6.80
N ALA A 410 -2.06 -26.11 7.77
CA ALA A 410 -2.52 -25.88 9.13
C ALA A 410 -3.52 -24.70 9.20
N GLY A 411 -3.22 -23.60 8.50
CA GLY A 411 -4.02 -22.40 8.52
C GLY A 411 -5.39 -22.53 7.86
N TYR A 412 -5.54 -23.44 6.89
CA TYR A 412 -6.82 -23.77 6.24
C TYR A 412 -7.50 -25.03 6.81
N GLY A 413 -6.99 -25.59 7.92
CA GLY A 413 -7.59 -26.77 8.55
C GLY A 413 -7.45 -28.08 7.75
N TRP A 414 -6.54 -28.12 6.74
CA TRP A 414 -6.28 -29.34 5.95
C TRP A 414 -5.33 -30.34 6.66
N SER A 415 -4.77 -29.92 7.77
CA SER A 415 -4.01 -30.77 8.71
C SER A 415 -4.24 -30.29 10.14
N PRO A 416 -3.96 -31.14 11.17
CA PRO A 416 -4.02 -30.70 12.57
C PRO A 416 -3.12 -29.46 12.79
N VAL A 417 -3.70 -28.39 13.35
CA VAL A 417 -3.06 -27.07 13.44
C VAL A 417 -1.69 -27.15 14.12
N LYS A 418 -1.63 -27.76 15.31
CA LYS A 418 -0.38 -27.89 16.08
C LYS A 418 0.71 -28.60 15.30
N GLU A 419 0.40 -29.78 14.76
CA GLU A 419 1.36 -30.61 14.02
C GLU A 419 1.85 -29.92 12.74
N GLY A 420 0.93 -29.26 12.01
CA GLY A 420 1.27 -28.53 10.79
C GLY A 420 2.20 -27.34 11.05
N PHE A 421 1.95 -26.55 12.11
CA PHE A 421 2.84 -25.45 12.48
C PHE A 421 4.19 -25.93 13.05
N GLU A 422 4.24 -27.06 13.78
CA GLU A 422 5.51 -27.66 14.21
C GLU A 422 6.36 -28.08 13.01
N ARG A 423 5.77 -28.74 12.01
CA ARG A 423 6.45 -29.09 10.75
C ARG A 423 6.91 -27.86 9.98
N ALA A 424 6.08 -26.82 9.92
CA ALA A 424 6.44 -25.55 9.28
C ALA A 424 7.65 -24.90 9.96
N ARG A 425 7.69 -24.91 11.29
CA ARG A 425 8.80 -24.40 12.10
C ARG A 425 10.12 -25.14 11.81
N GLU A 426 10.08 -26.47 11.83
CA GLU A 426 11.27 -27.27 11.56
C GLU A 426 11.83 -27.01 10.17
N ALA A 427 10.94 -26.91 9.16
CA ALA A 427 11.36 -26.58 7.80
C ALA A 427 11.95 -25.17 7.68
N ALA A 428 11.33 -24.16 8.33
CA ALA A 428 11.87 -22.79 8.34
C ALA A 428 13.24 -22.70 9.01
N LYS A 429 13.40 -23.37 10.17
CA LYS A 429 14.70 -23.43 10.87
C LYS A 429 15.76 -24.13 10.02
N ARG A 430 15.38 -25.17 9.29
CA ARG A 430 16.31 -25.87 8.40
C ARG A 430 16.75 -24.98 7.25
N ALA A 431 15.82 -24.22 6.65
CA ALA A 431 16.14 -23.23 5.62
C ALA A 431 17.17 -22.20 6.12
N LEU A 432 16.94 -21.64 7.32
CA LEU A 432 17.83 -20.64 7.92
C LEU A 432 19.16 -21.20 8.42
N ALA A 433 19.21 -22.48 8.80
CA ALA A 433 20.47 -23.16 9.14
C ALA A 433 21.37 -23.34 7.91
N LEU A 434 20.79 -23.53 6.73
CA LEU A 434 21.48 -23.65 5.44
C LEU A 434 21.84 -22.30 4.84
N ALA A 435 20.93 -21.34 4.94
CA ALA A 435 21.09 -19.99 4.40
C ALA A 435 20.57 -18.95 5.43
N PRO A 436 21.42 -18.45 6.35
CA PRO A 436 21.02 -17.53 7.41
C PRO A 436 20.46 -16.18 6.89
N ASP A 437 20.84 -15.78 5.69
CA ASP A 437 20.40 -14.52 5.05
C ASP A 437 19.26 -14.75 4.03
N LEU A 438 18.50 -15.84 4.16
CA LEU A 438 17.37 -16.14 3.28
C LEU A 438 16.11 -15.41 3.77
N ALA A 439 15.69 -14.35 3.07
CA ALA A 439 14.52 -13.56 3.43
C ALA A 439 13.23 -14.39 3.55
N GLU A 440 13.02 -15.35 2.64
CA GLU A 440 11.90 -16.29 2.64
C GLU A 440 11.88 -17.17 3.88
N GLY A 441 13.05 -17.60 4.37
CA GLY A 441 13.18 -18.37 5.60
C GLY A 441 12.75 -17.59 6.84
N HIS A 442 13.17 -16.31 6.93
CA HIS A 442 12.76 -15.40 7.99
C HIS A 442 11.25 -15.12 7.96
N VAL A 443 10.67 -14.88 6.77
CA VAL A 443 9.22 -14.72 6.62
C VAL A 443 8.47 -15.97 7.10
N CYS A 444 8.91 -17.16 6.71
CA CYS A 444 8.29 -18.43 7.13
C CYS A 444 8.34 -18.63 8.66
N LEU A 445 9.48 -18.34 9.28
CA LEU A 445 9.62 -18.44 10.74
C LEU A 445 8.75 -17.37 11.44
N GLY A 446 8.74 -16.15 10.91
CA GLY A 446 7.90 -15.07 11.40
C GLY A 446 6.41 -15.44 11.42
N PHE A 447 5.89 -16.06 10.36
CA PHE A 447 4.50 -16.53 10.32
C PHE A 447 4.19 -17.58 11.39
N VAL A 448 5.10 -18.51 11.67
CA VAL A 448 4.89 -19.51 12.72
C VAL A 448 4.84 -18.84 14.10
N LEU A 449 5.77 -17.91 14.36
CA LEU A 449 5.83 -17.15 15.61
C LEU A 449 4.62 -16.26 15.82
N GLU A 450 4.08 -15.68 14.73
CA GLU A 450 2.89 -14.82 14.75
C GLU A 450 1.61 -15.62 14.93
N LEU A 451 1.34 -16.58 14.03
CA LEU A 451 0.03 -17.23 13.91
C LEU A 451 -0.20 -18.35 14.93
N HIS A 452 0.88 -19.02 15.34
CA HIS A 452 0.78 -20.18 16.25
C HIS A 452 1.28 -19.88 17.66
N ASP A 453 2.46 -19.22 17.78
CA ASP A 453 3.09 -19.02 19.10
C ASP A 453 2.58 -17.76 19.80
N TRP A 454 2.06 -16.78 19.03
CA TRP A 454 1.76 -15.43 19.47
C TRP A 454 2.97 -14.74 20.12
N ASN A 455 4.16 -15.08 19.65
CA ASN A 455 5.40 -14.43 20.04
C ASN A 455 5.65 -13.22 19.14
N TRP A 456 4.87 -12.16 19.37
CA TRP A 456 4.84 -10.97 18.52
C TRP A 456 6.20 -10.33 18.34
N LYS A 457 7.00 -10.25 19.44
CA LYS A 457 8.33 -9.65 19.36
C LYS A 457 9.25 -10.46 18.45
N ALA A 458 9.34 -11.77 18.66
CA ALA A 458 10.20 -12.61 17.83
C ALA A 458 9.74 -12.63 16.37
N ALA A 459 8.42 -12.64 16.11
CA ALA A 459 7.88 -12.54 14.76
C ALA A 459 8.29 -11.22 14.10
N HIS A 460 8.16 -10.10 14.83
CA HIS A 460 8.60 -8.80 14.35
C HIS A 460 10.09 -8.78 14.00
N ASP A 461 10.94 -9.29 14.88
CA ASP A 461 12.38 -9.34 14.67
C ASP A 461 12.73 -10.15 13.40
N GLU A 462 12.05 -11.28 13.15
CA GLU A 462 12.23 -12.08 11.93
C GLU A 462 11.77 -11.34 10.67
N TYR A 463 10.63 -10.67 10.72
CA TYR A 463 10.14 -9.87 9.58
C TYR A 463 11.03 -8.66 9.29
N GLN A 464 11.60 -7.99 10.30
CA GLN A 464 12.55 -6.91 10.10
C GLN A 464 13.85 -7.39 9.43
N ARG A 465 14.33 -8.59 9.79
CA ARG A 465 15.47 -9.23 9.09
C ARG A 465 15.12 -9.50 7.62
N ALA A 466 13.96 -10.09 7.35
CA ALA A 466 13.51 -10.32 5.98
C ALA A 466 13.42 -9.00 5.19
N PHE A 467 12.91 -7.94 5.80
CA PHE A 467 12.80 -6.62 5.18
C PHE A 467 14.17 -6.00 4.87
N ALA A 468 15.13 -6.13 5.78
CA ALA A 468 16.50 -5.65 5.54
C ALA A 468 17.18 -6.40 4.37
N LEU A 469 16.88 -7.71 4.21
CA LEU A 469 17.43 -8.55 3.14
C LEU A 469 16.75 -8.32 1.79
N ALA A 470 15.42 -8.10 1.77
CA ALA A 470 14.64 -7.97 0.53
C ALA A 470 13.56 -6.86 0.62
N PRO A 471 13.96 -5.56 0.72
CA PRO A 471 13.03 -4.45 0.92
C PRO A 471 12.12 -4.16 -0.28
N GLY A 472 12.44 -4.69 -1.46
CA GLY A 472 11.68 -4.61 -2.70
C GLY A 472 10.78 -5.82 -2.97
N ASN A 473 10.68 -6.78 -2.05
CA ASN A 473 9.85 -7.96 -2.22
C ASN A 473 8.43 -7.71 -1.66
N ALA A 474 7.40 -7.84 -2.51
CA ALA A 474 6.01 -7.58 -2.14
C ALA A 474 5.50 -8.50 -1.01
N ASP A 475 5.93 -9.77 -0.97
CA ASP A 475 5.55 -10.73 0.07
C ASP A 475 6.15 -10.36 1.42
N VAL A 476 7.40 -9.91 1.43
CA VAL A 476 8.08 -9.40 2.62
C VAL A 476 7.37 -8.15 3.14
N LEU A 477 7.04 -7.20 2.26
CA LEU A 477 6.30 -5.99 2.64
C LEU A 477 4.95 -6.32 3.27
N ARG A 478 4.21 -7.30 2.72
CA ARG A 478 2.94 -7.75 3.27
C ARG A 478 3.10 -8.37 4.66
N ALA A 479 4.13 -9.19 4.86
CA ALA A 479 4.42 -9.81 6.16
C ALA A 479 4.76 -8.75 7.23
N VAL A 480 5.65 -7.81 6.90
CA VAL A 480 6.00 -6.69 7.81
C VAL A 480 4.78 -5.84 8.13
N ALA A 481 3.98 -5.47 7.13
CA ALA A 481 2.75 -4.70 7.33
C ALA A 481 1.76 -5.42 8.26
N GLY A 482 1.76 -6.75 8.29
CA GLY A 482 1.00 -7.55 9.23
C GLY A 482 1.29 -7.19 10.69
N MET A 483 2.54 -6.93 11.04
CA MET A 483 3.00 -6.70 12.40
C MET A 483 2.93 -5.24 12.86
N THR A 484 2.83 -4.27 11.94
CA THR A 484 2.82 -2.83 12.32
C THR A 484 1.65 -2.47 13.25
N ARG A 485 0.52 -3.21 13.15
CA ARG A 485 -0.64 -3.02 14.04
C ARG A 485 -0.28 -3.17 15.53
N ILE A 486 0.76 -3.93 15.84
CA ILE A 486 1.15 -4.26 17.21
C ILE A 486 2.24 -3.30 17.71
N PHE A 487 3.23 -2.97 16.89
CA PHE A 487 4.45 -2.29 17.32
C PHE A 487 4.58 -0.83 16.83
N ALA A 488 3.95 -0.49 15.72
CA ALA A 488 4.07 0.84 15.13
C ALA A 488 2.72 1.58 15.21
N GLY A 489 2.10 1.84 14.13
CA GLY A 489 0.80 2.48 14.07
C GLY A 489 0.02 1.97 12.87
N PRO A 490 -1.28 2.25 12.81
CA PRO A 490 -2.10 1.80 11.69
C PRO A 490 -1.63 2.38 10.36
N ASP A 491 -1.09 3.59 10.34
CA ASP A 491 -0.67 4.30 9.14
C ASP A 491 0.56 3.67 8.48
N GLU A 492 1.57 3.25 9.26
CA GLU A 492 2.77 2.59 8.73
C GLU A 492 2.42 1.31 7.98
N GLY A 493 1.48 0.51 8.51
CA GLY A 493 1.00 -0.70 7.84
C GLY A 493 0.27 -0.41 6.53
N VAL A 494 -0.49 0.67 6.47
CA VAL A 494 -1.14 1.12 5.23
C VAL A 494 -0.08 1.52 4.19
N ASP A 495 0.96 2.27 4.59
CA ASP A 495 2.01 2.71 3.67
C ASP A 495 2.86 1.55 3.13
N LEU A 496 3.20 0.57 3.98
CA LEU A 496 3.87 -0.65 3.52
C LEU A 496 3.01 -1.44 2.52
N LEU A 497 1.70 -1.55 2.77
CA LEU A 497 0.81 -2.24 1.83
C LEU A 497 0.57 -1.45 0.54
N ARG A 498 0.56 -0.13 0.58
CA ARG A 498 0.57 0.69 -0.64
C ARG A 498 1.82 0.41 -1.48
N ARG A 499 2.99 0.29 -0.84
CA ARG A 499 4.23 -0.10 -1.53
C ARG A 499 4.12 -1.52 -2.08
N ALA A 500 3.56 -2.47 -1.32
CA ALA A 500 3.34 -3.83 -1.81
C ALA A 500 2.39 -3.85 -3.02
N VAL A 501 1.28 -3.10 -2.99
CA VAL A 501 0.36 -2.95 -4.13
C VAL A 501 1.05 -2.30 -5.34
N ALA A 502 1.92 -1.33 -5.11
CA ALA A 502 2.65 -0.70 -6.21
C ALA A 502 3.68 -1.64 -6.87
N LEU A 503 4.21 -2.63 -6.13
CA LEU A 503 5.05 -3.71 -6.67
C LEU A 503 4.23 -4.84 -7.28
N ASP A 504 3.00 -5.04 -6.80
CA ASP A 504 2.09 -6.12 -7.21
C ASP A 504 0.69 -5.57 -7.53
N PRO A 505 0.56 -4.70 -8.56
CA PRO A 505 -0.67 -3.94 -8.81
C PRO A 505 -1.86 -4.82 -9.23
N LEU A 506 -1.61 -6.01 -9.76
CA LEU A 506 -2.63 -6.96 -10.20
C LEU A 506 -2.90 -8.08 -9.17
N SER A 507 -2.45 -7.92 -7.94
CA SER A 507 -2.70 -8.86 -6.85
C SER A 507 -3.98 -8.51 -6.11
N SER A 508 -5.03 -9.29 -6.35
CA SER A 508 -6.28 -9.19 -5.59
C SER A 508 -6.04 -9.33 -4.07
N SER A 509 -5.13 -10.21 -3.67
CA SER A 509 -4.84 -10.42 -2.25
C SER A 509 -4.11 -9.22 -1.62
N ALA A 510 -3.21 -8.55 -2.35
CA ALA A 510 -2.55 -7.33 -1.87
C ALA A 510 -3.55 -6.19 -1.69
N GLN A 511 -4.45 -6.00 -2.66
CA GLN A 511 -5.54 -5.03 -2.58
C GLN A 511 -6.48 -5.32 -1.40
N ARG A 512 -6.88 -6.58 -1.20
CA ARG A 512 -7.70 -6.99 -0.06
C ARG A 512 -7.02 -6.72 1.29
N MET A 513 -5.72 -7.02 1.40
CA MET A 513 -4.96 -6.71 2.62
C MET A 513 -4.84 -5.21 2.87
N LEU A 514 -4.64 -4.40 1.81
CA LEU A 514 -4.67 -2.95 1.92
C LEU A 514 -6.04 -2.46 2.42
N GLY A 515 -7.13 -3.00 1.86
CA GLY A 515 -8.50 -2.69 2.29
C GLY A 515 -8.74 -3.00 3.76
N LEU A 516 -8.34 -4.18 4.22
CA LEU A 516 -8.41 -4.56 5.64
C LEU A 516 -7.60 -3.59 6.53
N ARG A 517 -6.37 -3.23 6.13
CA ARG A 517 -5.55 -2.29 6.92
C ARG A 517 -6.14 -0.89 6.97
N CYS A 518 -6.68 -0.40 5.86
CA CYS A 518 -7.39 0.87 5.82
C CYS A 518 -8.64 0.83 6.74
N PHE A 519 -9.39 -0.28 6.75
CA PHE A 519 -10.52 -0.49 7.66
C PHE A 519 -10.07 -0.41 9.13
N LEU A 520 -9.05 -1.17 9.52
CA LEU A 520 -8.50 -1.17 10.89
C LEU A 520 -7.94 0.20 11.29
N ALA A 521 -7.45 0.99 10.32
CA ALA A 521 -6.99 2.37 10.53
C ALA A 521 -8.13 3.41 10.56
N GLY A 522 -9.40 3.00 10.37
CA GLY A 522 -10.54 3.91 10.28
C GLY A 522 -10.64 4.70 8.97
N ARG A 523 -9.88 4.32 7.94
CA ARG A 523 -9.84 4.94 6.61
C ARG A 523 -10.84 4.26 5.67
N PHE A 524 -12.14 4.41 5.97
CA PHE A 524 -13.21 3.60 5.36
C PHE A 524 -13.36 3.80 3.85
N ASP A 525 -13.17 5.01 3.33
CA ASP A 525 -13.28 5.28 1.89
C ASP A 525 -12.12 4.64 1.11
N GLU A 526 -10.91 4.66 1.68
CA GLU A 526 -9.75 3.99 1.11
C GLU A 526 -9.89 2.46 1.22
N ALA A 527 -10.43 1.97 2.34
CA ALA A 527 -10.74 0.55 2.50
C ALA A 527 -11.69 0.07 1.40
N TRP A 528 -12.77 0.82 1.17
CA TRP A 528 -13.73 0.53 0.11
C TRP A 528 -13.08 0.48 -1.27
N ALA A 529 -12.27 1.49 -1.63
CA ALA A 529 -11.59 1.56 -2.92
C ALA A 529 -10.66 0.36 -3.16
N ALA A 530 -9.86 -0.01 -2.15
CA ALA A 530 -8.94 -1.14 -2.25
C ALA A 530 -9.70 -2.49 -2.34
N LEU A 531 -10.79 -2.66 -1.58
CA LEU A 531 -11.62 -3.87 -1.63
C LEU A 531 -12.34 -4.00 -2.98
N ALA A 532 -12.85 -2.91 -3.55
CA ALA A 532 -13.44 -2.89 -4.88
C ALA A 532 -12.40 -3.29 -5.94
N ALA A 533 -11.19 -2.72 -5.90
CA ALA A 533 -10.10 -3.10 -6.79
C ALA A 533 -9.73 -4.59 -6.65
N SER A 534 -9.82 -5.16 -5.45
CA SER A 534 -9.62 -6.60 -5.24
C SER A 534 -10.66 -7.46 -5.98
N LEU A 535 -11.94 -7.06 -5.98
CA LEU A 535 -13.00 -7.76 -6.72
C LEU A 535 -12.87 -7.59 -8.24
N ASP A 536 -12.46 -6.40 -8.70
CA ASP A 536 -12.21 -6.17 -10.13
C ASP A 536 -11.10 -7.10 -10.67
N LEU A 537 -10.08 -7.38 -9.85
CA LEU A 537 -9.00 -8.30 -10.19
C LEU A 537 -9.40 -9.78 -10.06
N ASN A 538 -10.18 -10.12 -9.05
CA ASN A 538 -10.69 -11.46 -8.81
C ASN A 538 -12.08 -11.42 -8.17
N PRO A 539 -13.16 -11.57 -8.95
CA PRO A 539 -14.53 -11.56 -8.44
C PRO A 539 -14.85 -12.67 -7.43
N LYS A 540 -13.99 -13.70 -7.32
CA LYS A 540 -14.11 -14.81 -6.37
C LYS A 540 -13.17 -14.68 -5.17
N SER A 541 -12.56 -13.51 -4.96
CA SER A 541 -11.67 -13.28 -3.82
C SER A 541 -12.43 -13.39 -2.51
N GLY A 542 -12.11 -14.40 -1.70
CA GLY A 542 -12.78 -14.65 -0.41
C GLY A 542 -12.55 -13.52 0.60
N LEU A 543 -13.48 -13.33 1.53
CA LEU A 543 -13.50 -12.33 2.60
C LEU A 543 -13.63 -10.87 2.14
N VAL A 544 -13.68 -10.59 0.85
CA VAL A 544 -13.78 -9.20 0.39
C VAL A 544 -15.13 -8.61 0.74
N TYR A 545 -16.21 -9.34 0.48
CA TYR A 545 -17.55 -8.89 0.83
C TYR A 545 -17.75 -8.76 2.35
N CYS A 546 -17.11 -9.62 3.15
CA CYS A 546 -17.08 -9.51 4.60
C CYS A 546 -16.46 -8.18 5.04
N PHE A 547 -15.27 -7.81 4.53
CA PHE A 547 -14.61 -6.53 4.88
C PHE A 547 -15.34 -5.31 4.30
N MET A 548 -15.98 -5.42 3.14
CA MET A 548 -16.84 -4.37 2.60
C MET A 548 -18.09 -4.18 3.49
N CYS A 549 -18.71 -5.26 3.95
CA CYS A 549 -19.81 -5.24 4.93
C CYS A 549 -19.38 -4.52 6.22
N ALA A 550 -18.25 -4.92 6.81
CA ALA A 550 -17.67 -4.28 7.99
C ALA A 550 -17.43 -2.78 7.78
N THR A 551 -16.90 -2.41 6.61
CA THR A 551 -16.66 -1.00 6.23
C THR A 551 -17.96 -0.21 6.19
N ARG A 552 -19.05 -0.76 5.60
CA ARG A 552 -20.37 -0.11 5.56
C ARG A 552 -21.03 0.00 6.92
N LEU A 553 -20.87 -1.01 7.78
CA LEU A 553 -21.33 -0.95 9.18
C LEU A 553 -20.65 0.20 9.93
N ALA A 554 -19.32 0.32 9.81
CA ALA A 554 -18.57 1.39 10.44
C ALA A 554 -18.94 2.79 9.93
N GLN A 555 -19.44 2.89 8.70
CA GLN A 555 -19.98 4.12 8.09
C GLN A 555 -21.46 4.37 8.44
N GLY A 556 -22.13 3.52 9.22
CA GLY A 556 -23.55 3.64 9.55
C GLY A 556 -24.51 3.21 8.41
N ARG A 557 -24.02 2.53 7.38
CA ARG A 557 -24.77 2.12 6.17
C ARG A 557 -25.23 0.67 6.27
N ALA A 558 -26.00 0.34 7.31
CA ALA A 558 -26.36 -1.05 7.67
C ALA A 558 -27.17 -1.79 6.60
N ALA A 559 -28.03 -1.10 5.82
CA ALA A 559 -28.79 -1.72 4.74
C ALA A 559 -27.90 -2.22 3.60
N GLU A 560 -26.88 -1.46 3.22
CA GLU A 560 -25.89 -1.88 2.21
C GLU A 560 -24.98 -2.99 2.76
N ALA A 561 -24.63 -2.90 4.05
CA ALA A 561 -23.84 -3.94 4.71
C ALA A 561 -24.57 -5.30 4.66
N LEU A 562 -25.87 -5.33 4.85
CA LEU A 562 -26.66 -6.55 4.75
C LEU A 562 -26.62 -7.17 3.33
N GLN A 563 -26.78 -6.34 2.30
CA GLN A 563 -26.67 -6.80 0.91
C GLN A 563 -25.29 -7.39 0.61
N LEU A 564 -24.23 -6.77 1.11
CA LEU A 564 -22.86 -7.26 0.94
C LEU A 564 -22.63 -8.58 1.69
N ALA A 565 -23.16 -8.69 2.92
CA ALA A 565 -23.06 -9.93 3.68
C ALA A 565 -23.70 -11.12 2.95
N GLU A 566 -24.82 -10.91 2.27
CA GLU A 566 -25.52 -11.96 1.49
C GLU A 566 -24.70 -12.45 0.27
N LEU A 567 -23.78 -11.61 -0.25
CA LEU A 567 -22.87 -11.94 -1.36
C LEU A 567 -21.63 -12.73 -0.91
N GLU A 568 -21.31 -12.76 0.41
CA GLU A 568 -20.13 -13.47 0.89
C GLU A 568 -20.25 -14.98 0.66
N ALA A 569 -19.22 -15.55 0.02
CA ALA A 569 -19.20 -16.96 -0.37
C ALA A 569 -19.00 -17.91 0.82
N LEU A 570 -18.25 -17.45 1.84
CA LEU A 570 -17.93 -18.23 3.02
C LEU A 570 -19.10 -18.18 4.02
N PRO A 571 -19.77 -19.32 4.31
CA PRO A 571 -21.01 -19.35 5.09
C PRO A 571 -20.87 -18.74 6.49
N GLU A 572 -19.74 -18.98 7.16
CA GLU A 572 -19.43 -18.46 8.48
C GLU A 572 -19.34 -16.93 8.49
N PHE A 573 -18.61 -16.33 7.57
CA PHE A 573 -18.47 -14.87 7.45
C PHE A 573 -19.74 -14.21 6.93
N ARG A 574 -20.53 -14.91 6.13
CA ARG A 574 -21.88 -14.47 5.74
C ARG A 574 -22.78 -14.32 6.94
N LEU A 575 -22.80 -15.33 7.84
CA LEU A 575 -23.62 -15.30 9.05
C LEU A 575 -23.18 -14.18 10.01
N VAL A 576 -21.87 -13.94 10.15
CA VAL A 576 -21.34 -12.80 10.92
C VAL A 576 -21.87 -11.48 10.36
N GLY A 577 -21.70 -11.23 9.07
CA GLY A 577 -22.17 -9.99 8.43
C GLY A 577 -23.68 -9.79 8.57
N ILE A 578 -24.48 -10.84 8.39
CA ILE A 578 -25.94 -10.80 8.57
C ILE A 578 -26.29 -10.47 10.03
N ALA A 579 -25.65 -11.13 11.01
CA ALA A 579 -25.93 -10.89 12.42
C ALA A 579 -25.64 -9.43 12.82
N LEU A 580 -24.49 -8.88 12.41
CA LEU A 580 -24.09 -7.51 12.65
C LEU A 580 -25.04 -6.50 11.98
N ALA A 581 -25.33 -6.69 10.69
CA ALA A 581 -26.17 -5.78 9.92
C ALA A 581 -27.63 -5.77 10.42
N GLN A 582 -28.22 -6.94 10.72
CA GLN A 582 -29.57 -7.05 11.25
C GLN A 582 -29.68 -6.42 12.65
N HIS A 583 -28.67 -6.58 13.51
CA HIS A 583 -28.62 -5.90 14.80
C HIS A 583 -28.65 -4.38 14.62
N THR A 584 -27.79 -3.84 13.76
CA THR A 584 -27.68 -2.39 13.48
C THR A 584 -28.98 -1.83 12.87
N LEU A 585 -29.74 -2.63 12.12
CA LEU A 585 -31.06 -2.28 11.60
C LEU A 585 -32.19 -2.40 12.65
N GLY A 586 -31.90 -2.77 13.91
CA GLY A 586 -32.88 -2.94 14.97
C GLY A 586 -33.72 -4.23 14.84
N ARG A 587 -33.32 -5.17 13.99
CA ARG A 587 -34.04 -6.43 13.72
C ARG A 587 -33.50 -7.56 14.58
N LYS A 588 -33.81 -7.51 15.87
CA LYS A 588 -33.21 -8.37 16.90
C LYS A 588 -33.36 -9.87 16.60
N GLU A 589 -34.58 -10.31 16.27
CA GLU A 589 -34.86 -11.74 16.03
C GLU A 589 -34.05 -12.30 14.84
N ALA A 590 -33.88 -11.52 13.78
CA ALA A 590 -33.08 -11.92 12.62
C ALA A 590 -31.59 -11.99 12.96
N SER A 591 -31.07 -11.04 13.78
CA SER A 591 -29.70 -11.05 14.27
C SER A 591 -29.44 -12.27 15.18
N ASP A 592 -30.36 -12.55 16.12
CA ASP A 592 -30.27 -13.70 17.03
C ASP A 592 -30.29 -15.03 16.27
N ALA A 593 -31.13 -15.15 15.25
CA ALA A 593 -31.21 -16.35 14.41
C ALA A 593 -29.91 -16.60 13.61
N ALA A 594 -29.32 -15.55 13.04
CA ALA A 594 -28.04 -15.65 12.31
C ALA A 594 -26.89 -16.03 13.27
N LEU A 595 -26.80 -15.39 14.44
CA LEU A 595 -25.79 -15.68 15.44
C LEU A 595 -25.94 -17.10 16.02
N ALA A 596 -27.17 -17.57 16.28
CA ALA A 596 -27.41 -18.95 16.72
C ALA A 596 -26.93 -19.98 15.70
N GLN A 597 -27.19 -19.77 14.41
CA GLN A 597 -26.68 -20.63 13.33
C GLN A 597 -25.14 -20.60 13.25
N LEU A 598 -24.52 -19.43 13.42
CA LEU A 598 -23.06 -19.29 13.45
C LEU A 598 -22.46 -20.11 14.60
N ILE A 599 -23.02 -20.01 15.79
CA ILE A 599 -22.58 -20.75 16.99
C ILE A 599 -22.75 -22.26 16.80
N GLU A 600 -23.90 -22.69 16.33
CA GLU A 600 -24.22 -24.11 16.14
C GLU A 600 -23.29 -24.78 15.13
N ARG A 601 -23.04 -24.11 13.98
CA ARG A 601 -22.32 -24.73 12.85
C ARG A 601 -20.82 -24.46 12.89
N HIS A 602 -20.39 -23.32 13.40
CA HIS A 602 -19.03 -22.81 13.28
C HIS A 602 -18.40 -22.37 14.63
N GLY A 603 -19.07 -22.62 15.75
CA GLY A 603 -18.59 -22.18 17.07
C GLY A 603 -17.23 -22.76 17.49
N ASN A 604 -16.74 -23.81 16.83
CA ASN A 604 -15.43 -24.39 17.08
C ASN A 604 -14.32 -23.78 16.20
N GLU A 605 -14.68 -22.97 15.19
CA GLU A 605 -13.77 -22.46 14.16
C GLU A 605 -13.74 -20.93 14.11
N CYS A 606 -14.84 -20.27 14.55
CA CYS A 606 -15.06 -18.84 14.44
C CYS A 606 -15.33 -18.18 15.79
N ALA A 607 -14.66 -18.61 16.84
CA ALA A 607 -14.90 -18.08 18.19
C ALA A 607 -14.57 -16.57 18.29
N TYR A 608 -13.55 -16.10 17.57
CA TYR A 608 -13.22 -14.68 17.49
C TYR A 608 -14.35 -13.87 16.86
N GLN A 609 -14.90 -14.30 15.70
CA GLN A 609 -15.97 -13.59 15.01
C GLN A 609 -17.27 -13.58 15.80
N ILE A 610 -17.50 -14.60 16.59
CA ILE A 610 -18.63 -14.63 17.53
C ILE A 610 -18.43 -13.60 18.65
N ALA A 611 -17.22 -13.50 19.21
CA ALA A 611 -16.87 -12.46 20.18
C ALA A 611 -17.03 -11.04 19.61
N GLU A 612 -16.58 -10.82 18.37
CA GLU A 612 -16.74 -9.59 17.60
C GLU A 612 -18.23 -9.21 17.45
N THR A 613 -19.07 -10.20 17.11
CA THR A 613 -20.52 -9.99 16.99
C THR A 613 -21.15 -9.58 18.33
N TYR A 614 -20.78 -10.21 19.42
CA TYR A 614 -21.24 -9.82 20.77
C TYR A 614 -20.72 -8.44 21.20
N ALA A 615 -19.49 -8.08 20.84
CA ALA A 615 -18.92 -6.77 21.13
C ALA A 615 -19.71 -5.66 20.44
N TRP A 616 -20.02 -5.84 19.16
CA TRP A 616 -20.86 -4.91 18.39
C TRP A 616 -22.27 -4.77 18.96
N ARG A 617 -22.82 -5.84 19.53
CA ARG A 617 -24.14 -5.87 20.17
C ARG A 617 -24.15 -5.29 21.59
N GLY A 618 -22.98 -4.97 22.16
CA GLY A 618 -22.86 -4.45 23.52
C GLY A 618 -23.12 -5.49 24.62
N GLU A 619 -22.71 -6.75 24.42
CA GLU A 619 -22.89 -7.89 25.34
C GLU A 619 -21.53 -8.33 25.95
N PRO A 620 -20.90 -7.54 26.86
CA PRO A 620 -19.51 -7.73 27.27
C PRO A 620 -19.21 -9.09 27.90
N ASP A 621 -20.13 -9.66 28.69
CA ASP A 621 -19.91 -10.97 29.33
C ASP A 621 -19.73 -12.08 28.28
N ARG A 622 -20.52 -12.03 27.20
CA ARG A 622 -20.40 -12.95 26.10
C ARG A 622 -19.12 -12.72 25.30
N VAL A 623 -18.68 -11.48 25.18
CA VAL A 623 -17.41 -11.16 24.49
C VAL A 623 -16.26 -11.91 25.15
N PHE A 624 -16.09 -11.78 26.47
CA PHE A 624 -14.95 -12.41 27.15
C PHE A 624 -15.08 -13.93 27.25
N GLU A 625 -16.29 -14.49 27.33
CA GLU A 625 -16.52 -15.92 27.21
C GLU A 625 -15.98 -16.46 25.87
N TRP A 626 -16.32 -15.79 24.77
CA TRP A 626 -15.91 -16.21 23.43
C TRP A 626 -14.45 -15.87 23.11
N LEU A 627 -13.88 -14.79 23.64
CA LEU A 627 -12.46 -14.51 23.53
C LEU A 627 -11.60 -15.56 24.26
N ASP A 628 -12.04 -16.02 25.44
CA ASP A 628 -11.36 -17.12 26.15
C ASP A 628 -11.46 -18.45 25.37
N ARG A 629 -12.58 -18.70 24.71
CA ARG A 629 -12.74 -19.85 23.82
C ARG A 629 -11.85 -19.72 22.60
N ALA A 630 -11.81 -18.57 21.93
CA ALA A 630 -10.92 -18.28 20.81
C ALA A 630 -9.44 -18.48 21.22
N TYR A 631 -9.08 -18.06 22.43
CA TYR A 631 -7.73 -18.28 22.98
C TYR A 631 -7.42 -19.78 23.13
N ALA A 632 -8.34 -20.57 23.65
CA ALA A 632 -8.17 -22.02 23.81
C ALA A 632 -8.09 -22.75 22.46
N GLN A 633 -8.84 -22.28 21.45
CA GLN A 633 -8.85 -22.82 20.10
C GLN A 633 -7.65 -22.38 19.24
N ARG A 634 -6.86 -21.43 19.69
CA ARG A 634 -5.79 -20.81 18.90
C ARG A 634 -6.34 -20.11 17.64
N ASP A 635 -7.49 -19.44 17.76
CA ASP A 635 -8.15 -18.73 16.66
C ASP A 635 -7.23 -17.62 16.11
N PRO A 636 -6.88 -17.64 14.81
CA PRO A 636 -5.96 -16.67 14.21
C PRO A 636 -6.52 -15.24 14.20
N GLY A 637 -7.83 -15.05 14.30
CA GLY A 637 -8.48 -13.73 14.41
C GLY A 637 -8.00 -12.93 15.61
N LEU A 638 -7.61 -13.61 16.71
CA LEU A 638 -7.12 -12.95 17.92
C LEU A 638 -5.94 -12.00 17.68
N GLY A 639 -5.17 -12.20 16.64
CA GLY A 639 -4.12 -11.27 16.22
C GLY A 639 -4.64 -9.87 15.87
N LEU A 640 -5.92 -9.69 15.58
CA LEU A 640 -6.54 -8.41 15.22
C LEU A 640 -7.15 -7.68 16.43
N THR A 641 -7.35 -8.36 17.57
CA THR A 641 -8.15 -7.90 18.70
C THR A 641 -7.82 -6.47 19.15
N SER A 642 -6.53 -6.11 19.22
CA SER A 642 -6.11 -4.79 19.71
C SER A 642 -6.42 -3.63 18.75
N SER A 643 -6.68 -3.90 17.48
CA SER A 643 -6.90 -2.90 16.42
C SER A 643 -8.28 -2.97 15.77
N ASP A 644 -9.07 -3.99 16.09
CA ASP A 644 -10.38 -4.19 15.49
C ASP A 644 -11.40 -3.18 16.03
N PRO A 645 -12.00 -2.35 15.15
CA PRO A 645 -12.97 -1.33 15.57
C PRO A 645 -14.22 -1.90 16.25
N PHE A 646 -14.58 -3.15 16.00
CA PHE A 646 -15.77 -3.77 16.57
C PHE A 646 -15.65 -4.06 18.05
N PHE A 647 -14.43 -4.17 18.59
CA PHE A 647 -14.20 -4.30 20.04
C PHE A 647 -14.16 -2.98 20.82
N ARG A 648 -14.24 -1.82 20.15
CA ARG A 648 -14.24 -0.51 20.83
C ARG A 648 -15.25 -0.41 21.99
N PRO A 649 -16.48 -0.98 21.90
CA PRO A 649 -17.44 -0.92 22.99
C PRO A 649 -16.99 -1.59 24.29
N VAL A 650 -16.00 -2.48 24.25
CA VAL A 650 -15.48 -3.19 25.42
C VAL A 650 -14.08 -2.77 25.85
N HIS A 651 -13.49 -1.73 25.24
CA HIS A 651 -12.16 -1.25 25.62
C HIS A 651 -12.08 -0.73 27.06
N ASP A 652 -13.18 -0.18 27.60
CA ASP A 652 -13.26 0.33 28.96
C ASP A 652 -13.65 -0.76 29.98
N ASP A 653 -13.92 -2.00 29.53
CA ASP A 653 -14.21 -3.12 30.44
C ASP A 653 -12.92 -3.55 31.18
N PRO A 654 -12.96 -3.74 32.52
CA PRO A 654 -11.77 -4.08 33.29
C PRO A 654 -11.09 -5.40 32.86
N ARG A 655 -11.76 -6.28 32.13
CA ARG A 655 -11.23 -7.54 31.60
C ARG A 655 -10.39 -7.34 30.32
N TRP A 656 -10.54 -6.20 29.63
CA TRP A 656 -9.89 -5.95 28.34
C TRP A 656 -8.37 -5.96 28.42
N LEU A 657 -7.80 -5.11 29.26
CA LEU A 657 -6.34 -5.03 29.40
C LEU A 657 -5.71 -6.33 29.93
N PRO A 658 -6.31 -7.05 30.93
CA PRO A 658 -5.87 -8.39 31.31
C PRO A 658 -5.86 -9.39 30.14
N PHE A 659 -6.88 -9.35 29.27
CA PHE A 659 -6.94 -10.22 28.10
C PHE A 659 -5.84 -9.90 27.09
N LEU A 660 -5.59 -8.63 26.76
CA LEU A 660 -4.49 -8.24 25.89
C LEU A 660 -3.12 -8.65 26.45
N LYS A 661 -2.92 -8.55 27.76
CA LYS A 661 -1.71 -9.05 28.43
C LYS A 661 -1.57 -10.57 28.32
N LYS A 662 -2.67 -11.31 28.48
CA LYS A 662 -2.72 -12.77 28.29
C LYS A 662 -2.29 -13.16 26.87
N MET A 663 -2.66 -12.36 25.88
CA MET A 663 -2.26 -12.50 24.47
C MET A 663 -0.81 -12.07 24.21
N GLY A 664 -0.11 -11.46 25.16
CA GLY A 664 1.24 -10.94 25.00
C GLY A 664 1.32 -9.66 24.16
N PHE A 665 0.20 -8.94 23.96
CA PHE A 665 0.26 -7.64 23.32
C PHE A 665 1.02 -6.62 24.18
N PRO A 666 1.86 -5.74 23.57
CA PRO A 666 2.52 -4.68 24.30
C PRO A 666 1.43 -3.74 24.87
N THR A 667 1.42 -3.57 26.19
CA THR A 667 0.58 -2.57 26.85
C THR A 667 1.27 -1.22 26.70
N ARG A 668 0.72 -0.34 25.87
CA ARG A 668 1.13 1.06 25.79
C ARG A 668 0.52 1.85 26.95
#